data_49abffb85996cde89ba0ea2465701615
#
_entry.id   49abffb85996cde89ba0ea2465701615
#
_cell.length_a   1.000
_cell.length_b   1.000
_cell.length_c   1.000
_cell.angle_alpha   90.00
_cell.angle_beta   90.00
_cell.angle_gamma   90.00
#
_symmetry.space_group_name_H-M   'P 1'
#
loop_
_entity.id
_entity.type
_entity.pdbx_description
1 polymer ?
#
loop_
_entity_poly.entity_id
_entity_poly.type
_entity_poly.pdbx_seq_one_letter_code
_entity_poly.pdbx_strand_id
1 'polypeptide(L)'
;MKNYFLLSYLIATTIVQAQWRGYFSYRQIKDLTTGTQKVFAASENALFVHDVVTGETSTLNTIDGLSSETISTVFFLQERNSLYIGYENGLLSIYNFTNQTVTNRFDIINKTGISINKRKINTFYLHNNQLYLGCDFGVTVFNPQTLQFGDTYFIGDQAAETEVLSITVLNDFIYALTRFNGIKRADLNNPFLIDFANWSTFDAGFYQKIVTHQNELVVLGYDGVFKRNGAFFQPVYIFPGEVPTDLRTNQEKLIAVAPNRAVLFNQNLQLSQEILRSQISDVTSIFTKGIVLNTQCFIGTQENGLIKTSLPFNQNPEIILPDGPLQNFIFGLHVTPSGTIWTVFGEYSVDYNPFPLNERGISKFQNNQWENIPFSELLGARSLGRIISNPNNENEVYATSFIDGVLKLENEVPTFLYNASNSALPNNPSNQFVGNRVNGLAFDNNNQLWTNTSIVEPNVLHVFRNNQWQNFDASSVINNFSQSYGRIVVDRNNTKWVATQRAGVYGFNENSNPRFKLIKSQNNEQFPYNDIRALAIDKRNQLWMGTRGGLRILTSVDRFLSDSELFNTNIVIDDNGVGQELLNNQYITDIEVDGANNKWVATAESGVFLLSSNGQQTLQRFTKTNSPLPSDVVYEIEINQQTGEVFFATNKGLVSFLGTATAPLDDLQNVEVYPNPVRPGFEDTVKITGLTNRANIKITDIAGSLVFETIAEGGTIEWDTTAFGQYKVASGVYMIFLSSQDGLETKVKKLMIVR
;
A
#
# COMPACT_ATOMS: atom_id res chain seq x y z
N MET A 1 36.88 -43.62 33.74
CA MET A 1 36.81 -42.24 33.18
C MET A 1 36.08 -42.34 31.81
N LYS A 2 34.82 -41.98 31.78
CA LYS A 2 34.01 -41.97 30.55
C LYS A 2 33.97 -40.53 30.03
N ASN A 3 34.57 -40.33 28.86
CA ASN A 3 34.50 -39.07 28.14
C ASN A 3 33.11 -38.96 27.46
N TYR A 4 32.33 -37.99 27.87
CA TYR A 4 31.12 -37.57 27.15
C TYR A 4 31.52 -36.56 26.08
N PHE A 5 31.40 -36.94 24.80
CA PHE A 5 31.42 -36.03 23.69
C PHE A 5 30.01 -35.35 23.61
N LEU A 6 29.96 -34.07 23.93
CA LEU A 6 28.79 -33.24 23.61
C LEU A 6 28.83 -32.89 22.11
N LEU A 7 27.97 -33.53 21.35
CA LEU A 7 27.69 -33.14 19.95
C LEU A 7 26.77 -31.95 19.98
N SER A 8 27.29 -30.73 19.81
CA SER A 8 26.51 -29.52 19.58
C SER A 8 25.93 -29.58 18.16
N TYR A 9 24.66 -29.89 18.04
CA TYR A 9 23.89 -29.67 16.80
C TYR A 9 23.78 -28.17 16.56
N LEU A 10 24.58 -27.64 15.66
CA LEU A 10 24.33 -26.33 15.05
C LEU A 10 23.13 -26.50 14.10
N ILE A 11 21.93 -26.14 14.55
CA ILE A 11 20.78 -25.96 13.67
C ILE A 11 21.06 -24.65 12.92
N ALA A 12 21.62 -24.77 11.72
CA ALA A 12 21.59 -23.69 10.76
C ALA A 12 20.13 -23.50 10.33
N THR A 13 19.41 -22.62 10.98
CA THR A 13 18.15 -22.09 10.45
C THR A 13 18.51 -21.30 9.20
N THR A 14 18.33 -21.90 8.03
CA THR A 14 18.24 -21.12 6.80
C THR A 14 17.05 -20.17 6.98
N ILE A 15 17.35 -18.90 7.20
CA ILE A 15 16.36 -17.84 7.10
C ILE A 15 15.94 -17.86 5.63
N VAL A 16 14.79 -18.45 5.33
CA VAL A 16 14.09 -18.20 4.08
C VAL A 16 13.69 -16.74 4.17
N GLN A 17 14.43 -15.88 3.49
CA GLN A 17 14.10 -14.46 3.42
C GLN A 17 12.71 -14.39 2.81
N ALA A 18 11.77 -13.79 3.53
CA ALA A 18 10.41 -13.64 3.03
C ALA A 18 10.46 -12.89 1.70
N GLN A 19 9.86 -13.45 0.66
CA GLN A 19 9.86 -12.87 -0.69
C GLN A 19 9.10 -11.53 -0.76
N TRP A 20 8.19 -11.31 0.21
CA TRP A 20 7.40 -10.08 0.33
C TRP A 20 7.70 -9.35 1.63
N ARG A 21 7.69 -8.01 1.56
CA ARG A 21 7.80 -7.12 2.72
C ARG A 21 6.70 -6.05 2.65
N GLY A 22 6.12 -5.70 3.80
CA GLY A 22 5.07 -4.71 3.91
C GLY A 22 5.52 -3.45 4.64
N TYR A 23 5.01 -2.30 4.20
CA TYR A 23 5.29 -0.99 4.78
C TYR A 23 3.96 -0.27 4.97
N PHE A 24 3.42 -0.35 6.19
CA PHE A 24 2.09 0.16 6.51
C PHE A 24 2.15 1.27 7.54
N SER A 25 1.19 2.19 7.47
CA SER A 25 0.96 3.22 8.47
C SER A 25 0.08 2.69 9.60
N TYR A 26 0.51 2.91 10.83
CA TYR A 26 -0.22 2.53 12.04
C TYR A 26 -0.71 3.74 12.84
N ARG A 27 -0.67 4.93 12.24
CA ARG A 27 -0.92 6.21 12.91
C ARG A 27 -2.36 6.41 13.35
N GLN A 28 -3.31 6.06 12.49
CA GLN A 28 -4.73 6.25 12.75
C GLN A 28 -5.34 5.04 13.44
N ILE A 29 -5.73 5.18 14.70
CA ILE A 29 -6.40 4.10 15.43
C ILE A 29 -7.90 4.13 15.16
N LYS A 30 -8.39 3.06 14.52
CA LYS A 30 -9.80 2.84 14.17
C LYS A 30 -10.57 2.12 15.27
N ASP A 31 -9.94 1.13 15.90
CA ASP A 31 -10.53 0.35 16.97
C ASP A 31 -9.48 -0.30 17.87
N LEU A 32 -9.90 -0.65 19.10
CA LEU A 32 -9.06 -1.24 20.15
C LEU A 32 -9.76 -2.45 20.76
N THR A 33 -8.98 -3.47 21.14
CA THR A 33 -9.44 -4.56 22.00
C THR A 33 -8.30 -5.05 22.87
N THR A 34 -8.61 -5.79 23.95
CA THR A 34 -7.60 -6.28 24.89
C THR A 34 -7.72 -7.78 25.11
N GLY A 35 -6.57 -8.42 25.33
CA GLY A 35 -6.46 -9.70 26.00
C GLY A 35 -5.98 -9.51 27.44
N THR A 36 -5.54 -10.58 28.09
CA THR A 36 -5.09 -10.52 29.50
C THR A 36 -3.86 -9.61 29.68
N GLN A 37 -2.93 -9.63 28.71
CA GLN A 37 -1.66 -8.89 28.77
C GLN A 37 -1.36 -8.13 27.48
N LYS A 38 -2.31 -8.08 26.55
CA LYS A 38 -2.11 -7.51 25.21
C LYS A 38 -3.17 -6.48 24.88
N VAL A 39 -2.75 -5.42 24.22
CA VAL A 39 -3.62 -4.46 23.55
C VAL A 39 -3.47 -4.61 22.08
N PHE A 40 -4.58 -4.72 21.37
CA PHE A 40 -4.66 -4.81 19.91
C PHE A 40 -5.19 -3.48 19.40
N ALA A 41 -4.42 -2.84 18.53
CA ALA A 41 -4.78 -1.55 17.96
C ALA A 41 -4.89 -1.69 16.43
N ALA A 42 -6.11 -1.55 15.94
CA ALA A 42 -6.39 -1.60 14.50
C ALA A 42 -6.24 -0.22 13.89
N SER A 43 -5.51 -0.14 12.78
CA SER A 43 -5.44 1.02 11.91
C SER A 43 -6.36 0.84 10.69
N GLU A 44 -6.05 1.44 9.56
CA GLU A 44 -6.91 1.39 8.37
C GLU A 44 -7.08 -0.04 7.83
N ASN A 45 -5.99 -0.73 7.53
CA ASN A 45 -5.96 -2.08 6.94
C ASN A 45 -4.81 -2.94 7.49
N ALA A 46 -4.26 -2.51 8.59
CA ALA A 46 -3.24 -3.20 9.35
C ALA A 46 -3.51 -3.01 10.85
N LEU A 47 -2.87 -3.76 11.70
CA LEU A 47 -2.99 -3.61 13.15
C LEU A 47 -1.65 -3.92 13.83
N PHE A 48 -1.53 -3.51 15.08
CA PHE A 48 -0.41 -3.92 15.92
C PHE A 48 -0.88 -4.43 17.28
N VAL A 49 -0.02 -5.22 17.88
CA VAL A 49 -0.23 -5.87 19.17
C VAL A 49 0.87 -5.41 20.12
N HIS A 50 0.49 -4.77 21.22
CA HIS A 50 1.41 -4.36 22.26
C HIS A 50 1.25 -5.25 23.48
N ASP A 51 2.31 -5.91 23.90
CA ASP A 51 2.35 -6.69 25.13
C ASP A 51 2.71 -5.77 26.29
N VAL A 52 1.79 -5.63 27.25
CA VAL A 52 1.92 -4.65 28.35
C VAL A 52 2.94 -5.09 29.41
N VAL A 53 3.39 -6.34 29.40
CA VAL A 53 4.36 -6.90 30.34
C VAL A 53 5.76 -6.79 29.80
N THR A 54 6.00 -7.22 28.55
CA THR A 54 7.32 -7.18 27.92
C THR A 54 7.63 -5.82 27.29
N GLY A 55 6.62 -5.03 26.94
CA GLY A 55 6.74 -3.79 26.17
C GLY A 55 6.93 -4.02 24.67
N GLU A 56 6.98 -5.28 24.21
CA GLU A 56 7.16 -5.60 22.80
C GLU A 56 5.92 -5.24 21.98
N THR A 57 6.17 -4.74 20.78
CA THR A 57 5.13 -4.45 19.80
C THR A 57 5.39 -5.21 18.51
N SER A 58 4.39 -5.93 18.03
CA SER A 58 4.40 -6.64 16.75
C SER A 58 3.29 -6.15 15.84
N THR A 59 3.47 -6.26 14.53
CA THR A 59 2.50 -5.80 13.53
C THR A 59 1.89 -6.96 12.79
N LEU A 60 0.66 -6.78 12.28
CA LEU A 60 -0.05 -7.70 11.40
C LEU A 60 -0.63 -6.93 10.22
N ASN A 61 -0.39 -7.44 9.01
CA ASN A 61 -0.82 -6.81 7.76
C ASN A 61 -1.03 -7.87 6.65
N THR A 62 -1.05 -7.48 5.38
CA THR A 62 -1.28 -8.42 4.26
C THR A 62 -0.18 -9.46 4.10
N ILE A 63 1.04 -9.20 4.58
CA ILE A 63 2.13 -10.19 4.57
C ILE A 63 1.80 -11.35 5.51
N ASP A 64 1.08 -11.07 6.60
CA ASP A 64 0.63 -12.07 7.59
C ASP A 64 -0.69 -12.74 7.17
N GLY A 65 -1.18 -12.43 5.97
CA GLY A 65 -2.43 -12.98 5.40
C GLY A 65 -3.69 -12.21 5.77
N LEU A 66 -3.60 -11.03 6.39
CA LEU A 66 -4.76 -10.18 6.61
C LEU A 66 -5.30 -9.65 5.27
N SER A 67 -6.61 -9.39 5.24
CA SER A 67 -7.21 -8.66 4.12
C SER A 67 -6.78 -7.20 4.15
N SER A 68 -6.59 -6.64 2.97
CA SER A 68 -6.31 -5.21 2.79
C SER A 68 -7.56 -4.31 2.87
N GLU A 69 -8.72 -4.89 3.11
CA GLU A 69 -9.96 -4.12 3.27
C GLU A 69 -9.89 -3.24 4.53
N THR A 70 -10.67 -2.17 4.56
CA THR A 70 -10.70 -1.24 5.70
C THR A 70 -11.27 -1.92 6.94
N ILE A 71 -10.48 -2.00 7.99
CA ILE A 71 -10.90 -2.55 9.29
C ILE A 71 -11.91 -1.60 9.92
N SER A 72 -13.02 -2.14 10.39
CA SER A 72 -14.08 -1.38 11.06
C SER A 72 -14.15 -1.63 12.56
N THR A 73 -13.85 -2.85 13.00
CA THR A 73 -13.89 -3.24 14.42
C THR A 73 -13.06 -4.48 14.70
N VAL A 74 -12.57 -4.63 15.91
CA VAL A 74 -11.77 -5.79 16.35
C VAL A 74 -12.24 -6.31 17.70
N PHE A 75 -12.14 -7.64 17.89
CA PHE A 75 -12.48 -8.32 19.13
C PHE A 75 -11.52 -9.47 19.38
N PHE A 76 -10.89 -9.52 20.54
CA PHE A 76 -10.00 -10.62 20.93
C PHE A 76 -10.71 -11.60 21.86
N LEU A 77 -10.73 -12.87 21.47
CA LEU A 77 -11.27 -13.95 22.27
C LEU A 77 -10.13 -14.71 22.95
N GLN A 78 -9.94 -14.44 24.25
CA GLN A 78 -8.83 -14.97 25.05
C GLN A 78 -8.77 -16.49 25.06
N GLU A 79 -9.93 -17.16 25.24
CA GLU A 79 -10.02 -18.62 25.34
C GLU A 79 -9.55 -19.35 24.08
N ARG A 80 -9.59 -18.69 22.93
CA ARG A 80 -9.17 -19.22 21.63
C ARG A 80 -7.87 -18.64 21.13
N ASN A 81 -7.29 -17.71 21.87
CA ASN A 81 -6.12 -16.93 21.45
C ASN A 81 -6.28 -16.41 20.01
N SER A 82 -7.46 -15.87 19.71
CA SER A 82 -7.85 -15.46 18.34
C SER A 82 -8.43 -14.05 18.32
N LEU A 83 -8.01 -13.29 17.30
CA LEU A 83 -8.52 -11.95 17.01
C LEU A 83 -9.54 -12.02 15.88
N TYR A 84 -10.75 -11.53 16.14
CA TYR A 84 -11.81 -11.36 15.17
C TYR A 84 -11.73 -9.94 14.62
N ILE A 85 -11.69 -9.81 13.30
CA ILE A 85 -11.51 -8.56 12.58
C ILE A 85 -12.71 -8.39 11.65
N GLY A 86 -13.52 -7.37 11.91
CA GLY A 86 -14.62 -6.97 11.05
C GLY A 86 -14.19 -5.87 10.10
N TYR A 87 -14.68 -5.93 8.86
CA TYR A 87 -14.34 -4.98 7.81
C TYR A 87 -15.58 -4.20 7.33
N GLU A 88 -15.33 -3.08 6.67
CA GLU A 88 -16.40 -2.22 6.11
C GLU A 88 -17.21 -2.91 5.00
N ASN A 89 -16.61 -3.85 4.27
CA ASN A 89 -17.28 -4.60 3.22
C ASN A 89 -18.05 -5.84 3.70
N GLY A 90 -18.00 -6.15 5.02
CA GLY A 90 -18.66 -7.30 5.63
C GLY A 90 -17.80 -8.58 5.70
N LEU A 91 -16.53 -8.50 5.32
CA LEU A 91 -15.58 -9.59 5.57
C LEU A 91 -15.40 -9.75 7.08
N LEU A 92 -15.32 -11.01 7.55
CA LEU A 92 -14.87 -11.37 8.88
C LEU A 92 -13.59 -12.20 8.75
N SER A 93 -12.46 -11.69 9.25
CA SER A 93 -11.23 -12.47 9.37
C SER A 93 -10.98 -12.88 10.82
N ILE A 94 -10.44 -14.08 11.01
CA ILE A 94 -10.08 -14.62 12.32
C ILE A 94 -8.58 -14.96 12.26
N TYR A 95 -7.76 -14.19 12.98
CA TYR A 95 -6.33 -14.47 13.13
C TYR A 95 -6.11 -15.30 14.40
N ASN A 96 -5.57 -16.50 14.25
CA ASN A 96 -5.22 -17.37 15.37
C ASN A 96 -3.74 -17.23 15.72
N PHE A 97 -3.43 -16.77 16.93
CA PHE A 97 -2.06 -16.54 17.40
C PHE A 97 -1.29 -17.81 17.73
N THR A 98 -1.98 -18.95 17.88
CA THR A 98 -1.31 -20.21 18.23
C THR A 98 -0.61 -20.83 17.02
N ASN A 99 -1.25 -20.77 15.86
CA ASN A 99 -0.74 -21.34 14.62
C ASN A 99 -0.41 -20.30 13.55
N GLN A 100 -0.62 -19.00 13.84
CA GLN A 100 -0.37 -17.87 12.95
C GLN A 100 -1.10 -17.97 11.61
N THR A 101 -2.38 -18.38 11.65
CA THR A 101 -3.21 -18.54 10.46
C THR A 101 -4.37 -17.57 10.45
N VAL A 102 -4.78 -17.17 9.25
CA VAL A 102 -5.98 -16.36 9.01
C VAL A 102 -7.08 -17.25 8.39
N THR A 103 -8.28 -17.15 8.94
CA THR A 103 -9.49 -17.73 8.35
C THR A 103 -10.44 -16.63 7.94
N ASN A 104 -10.75 -16.53 6.65
CA ASN A 104 -11.67 -15.54 6.10
C ASN A 104 -13.08 -16.11 5.94
N ARG A 105 -14.10 -15.34 6.33
CA ARG A 105 -15.51 -15.67 6.22
C ARG A 105 -16.22 -14.63 5.37
N PHE A 106 -16.74 -15.09 4.22
CA PHE A 106 -17.38 -14.26 3.20
C PHE A 106 -18.91 -14.35 3.24
N ASP A 107 -19.49 -14.92 4.28
CA ASP A 107 -20.91 -15.21 4.40
C ASP A 107 -21.77 -13.94 4.27
N ILE A 108 -21.39 -12.85 4.92
CA ILE A 108 -22.09 -11.55 4.79
C ILE A 108 -21.95 -10.98 3.37
N ILE A 109 -20.74 -11.05 2.80
CA ILE A 109 -20.45 -10.56 1.43
C ILE A 109 -21.30 -11.31 0.40
N ASN A 110 -21.44 -12.63 0.57
CA ASN A 110 -22.11 -13.49 -0.39
C ASN A 110 -23.63 -13.58 -0.18
N LYS A 111 -24.17 -13.03 0.91
CA LYS A 111 -25.60 -13.09 1.22
C LYS A 111 -26.40 -12.15 0.32
N THR A 112 -27.20 -12.72 -0.58
CA THR A 112 -27.96 -11.97 -1.59
C THR A 112 -29.06 -11.08 -1.01
N GLY A 113 -29.52 -11.35 0.22
CA GLY A 113 -30.56 -10.55 0.90
C GLY A 113 -30.01 -9.32 1.61
N ILE A 114 -28.70 -9.03 1.53
CA ILE A 114 -28.07 -7.84 2.16
C ILE A 114 -27.60 -6.88 1.06
N SER A 115 -28.01 -5.62 1.18
CA SER A 115 -27.57 -4.55 0.29
C SER A 115 -26.05 -4.38 0.32
N ILE A 116 -25.41 -4.19 -0.84
CA ILE A 116 -23.94 -4.15 -0.98
C ILE A 116 -23.32 -3.05 -0.09
N ASN A 117 -23.98 -1.91 0.01
CA ASN A 117 -23.53 -0.75 0.79
C ASN A 117 -23.91 -0.81 2.28
N LYS A 118 -24.47 -1.94 2.74
CA LYS A 118 -24.91 -2.13 4.14
C LYS A 118 -24.29 -3.36 4.81
N ARG A 119 -23.10 -3.75 4.40
CA ARG A 119 -22.44 -4.96 4.89
C ARG A 119 -21.46 -4.73 6.02
N LYS A 120 -21.15 -3.49 6.37
CA LYS A 120 -20.16 -3.15 7.40
C LYS A 120 -20.47 -3.83 8.73
N ILE A 121 -19.43 -4.39 9.36
CA ILE A 121 -19.46 -4.91 10.72
C ILE A 121 -19.04 -3.79 11.67
N ASN A 122 -19.94 -3.32 12.55
CA ASN A 122 -19.71 -2.17 13.39
C ASN A 122 -19.22 -2.54 14.80
N THR A 123 -19.62 -3.72 15.29
CA THR A 123 -19.32 -4.13 16.67
C THR A 123 -19.40 -5.64 16.84
N PHE A 124 -18.66 -6.15 17.81
CA PHE A 124 -18.75 -7.50 18.32
C PHE A 124 -19.22 -7.50 19.77
N TYR A 125 -20.06 -8.44 20.14
CA TYR A 125 -20.48 -8.68 21.51
C TYR A 125 -20.55 -10.18 21.80
N LEU A 126 -19.75 -10.66 22.76
CA LEU A 126 -19.73 -12.07 23.15
C LEU A 126 -20.74 -12.31 24.27
N HIS A 127 -21.66 -13.26 24.09
CA HIS A 127 -22.57 -13.72 25.12
C HIS A 127 -22.84 -15.22 24.96
N ASN A 128 -22.76 -16.00 26.03
CA ASN A 128 -23.02 -17.44 26.05
C ASN A 128 -22.32 -18.22 24.92
N ASN A 129 -21.02 -17.96 24.70
CA ASN A 129 -20.22 -18.56 23.65
C ASN A 129 -20.70 -18.29 22.20
N GLN A 130 -21.58 -17.32 22.02
CA GLN A 130 -22.00 -16.80 20.73
C GLN A 130 -21.48 -15.37 20.56
N LEU A 131 -20.97 -15.07 19.38
CA LEU A 131 -20.52 -13.72 19.02
C LEU A 131 -21.62 -13.04 18.18
N TYR A 132 -22.23 -11.99 18.76
CA TYR A 132 -23.21 -11.16 18.07
C TYR A 132 -22.49 -10.04 17.34
N LEU A 133 -22.75 -9.92 16.04
CA LEU A 133 -22.19 -8.88 15.17
C LEU A 133 -23.28 -7.85 14.90
N GLY A 134 -23.07 -6.61 15.31
CA GLY A 134 -23.89 -5.47 14.86
C GLY A 134 -23.36 -4.97 13.53
N CYS A 135 -24.24 -4.94 12.53
CA CYS A 135 -23.90 -4.60 11.15
C CYS A 135 -24.83 -3.49 10.63
N ASP A 136 -24.53 -2.94 9.45
CA ASP A 136 -25.38 -1.92 8.82
C ASP A 136 -26.75 -2.46 8.37
N PHE A 137 -26.94 -3.76 8.32
CA PHE A 137 -28.21 -4.42 7.97
C PHE A 137 -29.00 -4.94 9.18
N GLY A 138 -28.40 -5.04 10.37
CA GLY A 138 -29.02 -5.62 11.56
C GLY A 138 -28.01 -6.34 12.43
N VAL A 139 -28.43 -7.47 13.04
CA VAL A 139 -27.59 -8.29 13.90
C VAL A 139 -27.44 -9.68 13.28
N THR A 140 -26.22 -10.24 13.28
CA THR A 140 -26.00 -11.65 12.90
C THR A 140 -25.20 -12.36 13.98
N VAL A 141 -25.43 -13.66 14.13
CA VAL A 141 -24.79 -14.49 15.14
C VAL A 141 -23.67 -15.30 14.50
N PHE A 142 -22.54 -15.38 15.18
CA PHE A 142 -21.41 -16.20 14.75
C PHE A 142 -20.98 -17.13 15.88
N ASN A 143 -20.79 -18.39 15.57
CA ASN A 143 -20.30 -19.38 16.53
C ASN A 143 -18.77 -19.47 16.44
N PRO A 144 -18.02 -19.00 17.47
CA PRO A 144 -16.57 -19.07 17.47
C PRO A 144 -16.01 -20.49 17.53
N GLN A 145 -16.80 -21.49 17.93
CA GLN A 145 -16.33 -22.88 18.03
C GLN A 145 -16.33 -23.59 16.67
N THR A 146 -17.41 -23.41 15.93
CA THR A 146 -17.57 -24.04 14.61
C THR A 146 -17.10 -23.15 13.47
N LEU A 147 -16.79 -21.88 13.76
CA LEU A 147 -16.47 -20.83 12.80
C LEU A 147 -17.58 -20.65 11.74
N GLN A 148 -18.85 -20.77 12.15
CA GLN A 148 -20.00 -20.67 11.26
C GLN A 148 -20.93 -19.54 11.67
N PHE A 149 -21.53 -18.88 10.68
CA PHE A 149 -22.63 -17.97 10.91
C PHE A 149 -23.92 -18.72 11.23
N GLY A 150 -24.67 -18.18 12.18
CA GLY A 150 -26.02 -18.60 12.55
C GLY A 150 -27.08 -17.65 11.98
N ASP A 151 -28.06 -17.35 12.83
CA ASP A 151 -29.18 -16.49 12.45
C ASP A 151 -28.79 -15.05 12.16
N THR A 152 -29.60 -14.44 11.33
CA THR A 152 -29.51 -13.01 10.99
C THR A 152 -30.83 -12.34 11.30
N TYR A 153 -30.77 -11.26 12.09
CA TYR A 153 -31.94 -10.52 12.58
C TYR A 153 -32.00 -9.16 11.87
N PHE A 154 -33.00 -9.00 10.99
CA PHE A 154 -33.34 -7.72 10.40
C PHE A 154 -34.32 -7.00 11.34
N ILE A 155 -33.82 -6.13 12.20
CA ILE A 155 -34.54 -5.60 13.36
C ILE A 155 -35.28 -4.28 13.10
N GLY A 156 -35.21 -3.77 11.89
CA GLY A 156 -35.98 -2.59 11.47
C GLY A 156 -37.46 -2.92 11.27
N ASP A 157 -38.29 -1.89 11.21
CA ASP A 157 -39.72 -2.05 11.00
C ASP A 157 -39.97 -2.80 9.66
N GLN A 158 -40.86 -3.77 9.71
CA GLN A 158 -41.13 -4.70 8.58
C GLN A 158 -39.89 -5.47 8.09
N ALA A 159 -39.01 -5.83 9.01
CA ALA A 159 -37.73 -6.50 8.73
C ALA A 159 -36.79 -5.68 7.82
N ALA A 160 -36.87 -4.36 7.83
CA ALA A 160 -35.97 -3.49 7.09
C ALA A 160 -34.52 -3.59 7.61
N GLU A 161 -33.56 -3.44 6.69
CA GLU A 161 -32.15 -3.29 7.05
C GLU A 161 -31.95 -2.03 7.91
N THR A 162 -31.33 -2.21 9.07
CA THR A 162 -31.14 -1.15 10.05
C THR A 162 -29.72 -1.19 10.58
N GLU A 163 -29.01 -0.07 10.48
CA GLU A 163 -27.63 0.06 10.98
C GLU A 163 -27.57 -0.07 12.50
N VAL A 164 -26.89 -1.11 12.97
CA VAL A 164 -26.65 -1.38 14.41
C VAL A 164 -25.24 -0.92 14.75
N LEU A 165 -25.15 0.09 15.62
CA LEU A 165 -23.90 0.73 16.04
C LEU A 165 -23.21 -0.01 17.17
N SER A 166 -24.00 -0.57 18.11
CA SER A 166 -23.50 -1.18 19.33
C SER A 166 -24.52 -2.18 19.88
N ILE A 167 -24.03 -3.24 20.51
CA ILE A 167 -24.84 -4.28 21.14
C ILE A 167 -24.40 -4.45 22.59
N THR A 168 -25.34 -4.70 23.47
CA THR A 168 -25.08 -5.16 24.84
C THR A 168 -26.20 -6.07 25.34
N VAL A 169 -25.92 -6.85 26.39
CA VAL A 169 -26.93 -7.73 27.04
C VAL A 169 -27.03 -7.37 28.49
N LEU A 170 -28.26 -7.34 28.98
CA LEU A 170 -28.57 -7.18 30.41
C LEU A 170 -29.83 -7.99 30.75
N ASN A 171 -29.74 -8.84 31.79
CA ASN A 171 -30.86 -9.65 32.31
C ASN A 171 -31.59 -10.43 31.20
N ASP A 172 -30.85 -11.19 30.41
CA ASP A 172 -31.32 -12.00 29.27
C ASP A 172 -31.95 -11.20 28.11
N PHE A 173 -31.93 -9.88 28.16
CA PHE A 173 -32.34 -9.03 27.06
C PHE A 173 -31.12 -8.55 26.26
N ILE A 174 -31.17 -8.72 24.95
CA ILE A 174 -30.24 -8.07 24.00
C ILE A 174 -30.76 -6.67 23.66
N TYR A 175 -29.86 -5.70 23.70
CA TYR A 175 -30.11 -4.31 23.34
C TYR A 175 -29.23 -3.98 22.13
N ALA A 176 -29.86 -3.64 21.01
CA ALA A 176 -29.20 -3.20 19.78
C ALA A 176 -29.45 -1.71 19.59
N LEU A 177 -28.41 -0.92 19.73
CA LEU A 177 -28.46 0.51 19.44
C LEU A 177 -28.39 0.72 17.92
N THR A 178 -29.42 1.32 17.36
CA THR A 178 -29.49 1.63 15.92
C THR A 178 -29.21 3.12 15.67
N ARG A 179 -28.78 3.44 14.45
CA ARG A 179 -28.48 4.84 14.11
C ARG A 179 -29.71 5.76 14.16
N PHE A 180 -30.85 5.31 13.69
CA PHE A 180 -32.05 6.16 13.49
C PHE A 180 -33.31 5.67 14.20
N ASN A 181 -33.32 4.42 14.69
CA ASN A 181 -34.53 3.82 15.30
C ASN A 181 -34.38 3.63 16.82
N GLY A 182 -33.43 4.35 17.44
CA GLY A 182 -33.17 4.27 18.87
C GLY A 182 -32.60 2.92 19.29
N ILE A 183 -32.90 2.47 20.49
CA ILE A 183 -32.46 1.19 21.05
C ILE A 183 -33.59 0.18 20.88
N LYS A 184 -33.34 -0.87 20.09
CA LYS A 184 -34.23 -2.05 20.00
C LYS A 184 -33.82 -3.07 21.04
N ARG A 185 -34.83 -3.81 21.59
CA ARG A 185 -34.62 -4.82 22.61
C ARG A 185 -35.41 -6.07 22.30
N ALA A 186 -34.80 -7.24 22.55
CA ALA A 186 -35.45 -8.55 22.46
C ALA A 186 -35.02 -9.46 23.62
N ASP A 187 -35.87 -10.43 23.99
CA ASP A 187 -35.55 -11.47 24.95
C ASP A 187 -34.74 -12.58 24.29
N LEU A 188 -33.53 -12.84 24.79
CA LEU A 188 -32.64 -13.90 24.23
C LEU A 188 -33.18 -15.32 24.41
N ASN A 189 -34.11 -15.51 25.34
CA ASN A 189 -34.79 -16.80 25.54
C ASN A 189 -35.93 -17.04 24.54
N ASN A 190 -36.29 -16.03 23.73
CA ASN A 190 -37.28 -16.17 22.67
C ASN A 190 -36.69 -16.94 21.45
N PRO A 191 -37.19 -18.11 21.07
CA PRO A 191 -36.66 -18.85 19.93
C PRO A 191 -36.96 -18.24 18.57
N PHE A 192 -37.77 -17.18 18.50
CA PHE A 192 -38.21 -16.52 17.26
C PHE A 192 -37.59 -15.13 17.06
N LEU A 193 -36.33 -14.94 17.48
CA LEU A 193 -35.61 -13.67 17.33
C LEU A 193 -35.42 -13.23 15.87
N ILE A 194 -35.56 -14.16 14.94
CA ILE A 194 -35.53 -13.87 13.50
C ILE A 194 -36.73 -13.02 13.04
N ASP A 195 -37.85 -13.09 13.76
CA ASP A 195 -39.01 -12.24 13.49
C ASP A 195 -38.81 -10.86 14.12
N PHE A 196 -38.81 -9.81 13.30
CA PHE A 196 -38.65 -8.43 13.73
C PHE A 196 -39.72 -7.98 14.76
N ALA A 197 -40.89 -8.58 14.77
CA ALA A 197 -41.94 -8.28 15.74
C ALA A 197 -41.55 -8.56 17.18
N ASN A 198 -40.54 -9.41 17.42
CA ASN A 198 -39.99 -9.69 18.73
C ASN A 198 -38.95 -8.65 19.20
N TRP A 199 -38.62 -7.68 18.35
CA TRP A 199 -37.73 -6.56 18.68
C TRP A 199 -38.54 -5.29 18.95
N SER A 200 -38.71 -4.97 20.22
CA SER A 200 -39.44 -3.76 20.63
C SER A 200 -38.51 -2.55 20.76
N THR A 201 -39.02 -1.35 20.51
CA THR A 201 -38.25 -0.12 20.76
C THR A 201 -38.22 0.09 22.31
N PHE A 202 -37.02 0.00 22.88
CA PHE A 202 -36.77 0.21 24.28
C PHE A 202 -36.65 1.70 24.66
N ASP A 203 -35.98 2.45 23.76
CA ASP A 203 -35.78 3.88 23.89
C ASP A 203 -35.64 4.49 22.48
N ALA A 204 -36.30 5.60 22.21
CA ALA A 204 -36.30 6.25 20.90
C ALA A 204 -35.21 7.34 20.77
N GLY A 205 -34.40 7.53 21.79
CA GLY A 205 -33.29 8.51 21.75
C GLY A 205 -32.17 8.15 20.77
N PHE A 206 -31.42 9.16 20.37
CA PHE A 206 -30.26 9.00 19.48
C PHE A 206 -28.98 8.97 20.30
N TYR A 207 -28.26 7.87 20.21
CA TYR A 207 -27.02 7.64 20.93
C TYR A 207 -25.94 7.10 19.96
N GLN A 208 -24.68 7.10 20.40
CA GLN A 208 -23.55 6.62 19.61
C GLN A 208 -23.05 5.24 20.06
N LYS A 209 -23.17 4.93 21.35
CA LYS A 209 -22.77 3.65 21.95
C LYS A 209 -23.72 3.26 23.09
N ILE A 210 -23.87 1.96 23.30
CA ILE A 210 -24.53 1.39 24.47
C ILE A 210 -23.64 0.29 25.06
N VAL A 211 -23.52 0.28 26.40
CA VAL A 211 -22.78 -0.76 27.12
C VAL A 211 -23.56 -1.12 28.41
N THR A 212 -23.32 -2.32 28.90
CA THR A 212 -23.73 -2.72 30.27
C THR A 212 -22.54 -2.56 31.20
N HIS A 213 -22.65 -1.73 32.20
CA HIS A 213 -21.63 -1.52 33.22
C HIS A 213 -22.24 -1.78 34.60
N GLN A 214 -21.70 -2.74 35.37
CA GLN A 214 -22.17 -3.10 36.71
C GLN A 214 -23.71 -3.30 36.81
N ASN A 215 -24.28 -4.08 35.86
CA ASN A 215 -25.72 -4.31 35.73
C ASN A 215 -26.57 -3.06 35.47
N GLU A 216 -25.99 -2.00 34.97
CA GLU A 216 -26.69 -0.79 34.53
C GLU A 216 -26.46 -0.56 33.02
N LEU A 217 -27.50 -0.12 32.31
CA LEU A 217 -27.36 0.34 30.92
C LEU A 217 -26.80 1.77 30.92
N VAL A 218 -25.71 1.94 30.17
CA VAL A 218 -25.06 3.23 29.97
C VAL A 218 -24.96 3.51 28.48
N VAL A 219 -25.27 4.73 28.07
CA VAL A 219 -25.20 5.18 26.68
C VAL A 219 -24.27 6.38 26.54
N LEU A 220 -23.65 6.49 25.37
CA LEU A 220 -22.94 7.67 24.90
C LEU A 220 -23.90 8.47 24.03
N GLY A 221 -24.28 9.64 24.48
CA GLY A 221 -25.01 10.63 23.66
C GLY A 221 -24.06 11.50 22.84
N TYR A 222 -24.60 12.52 22.20
CA TYR A 222 -23.81 13.47 21.41
C TYR A 222 -23.09 14.53 22.27
N ASP A 223 -23.46 14.64 23.54
CA ASP A 223 -22.93 15.63 24.47
C ASP A 223 -22.48 15.03 25.83
N GLY A 224 -22.69 13.71 26.04
CA GLY A 224 -22.40 13.15 27.36
C GLY A 224 -22.53 11.64 27.46
N VAL A 225 -22.24 11.19 28.69
CA VAL A 225 -22.49 9.83 29.17
C VAL A 225 -23.75 9.85 30.02
N PHE A 226 -24.66 8.91 29.75
CA PHE A 226 -25.95 8.82 30.45
C PHE A 226 -26.18 7.40 30.95
N LYS A 227 -26.79 7.27 32.16
CA LYS A 227 -27.19 5.97 32.71
C LYS A 227 -28.71 5.82 32.74
N ARG A 228 -29.19 4.60 32.63
CA ARG A 228 -30.63 4.29 32.75
C ARG A 228 -31.10 4.52 34.19
N ASN A 229 -32.18 5.28 34.34
CA ASN A 229 -32.88 5.43 35.59
C ASN A 229 -34.41 5.39 35.33
N GLY A 230 -35.04 4.27 35.71
CA GLY A 230 -36.43 4.02 35.36
C GLY A 230 -36.67 4.05 33.83
N ALA A 231 -37.53 4.98 33.38
CA ALA A 231 -37.89 5.08 31.94
C ALA A 231 -36.96 5.96 31.10
N PHE A 232 -35.98 6.65 31.73
CA PHE A 232 -35.17 7.66 31.06
C PHE A 232 -33.69 7.43 31.28
N PHE A 233 -32.85 7.95 30.34
CA PHE A 233 -31.43 8.08 30.55
C PHE A 233 -31.12 9.44 31.21
N GLN A 234 -30.37 9.41 32.31
CA GLN A 234 -29.97 10.61 33.08
C GLN A 234 -28.47 10.86 32.90
N PRO A 235 -28.03 12.14 32.85
CA PRO A 235 -26.64 12.48 32.66
C PRO A 235 -25.77 12.01 33.85
N VAL A 236 -24.65 11.37 33.49
CA VAL A 236 -23.54 11.04 34.38
C VAL A 236 -22.42 12.07 34.23
N TYR A 237 -22.14 12.43 32.99
CA TYR A 237 -21.12 13.41 32.64
C TYR A 237 -21.48 14.08 31.32
N ILE A 238 -21.29 15.39 31.23
CA ILE A 238 -21.47 16.17 29.99
C ILE A 238 -20.11 16.66 29.49
N PHE A 239 -19.80 16.43 28.23
CA PHE A 239 -18.57 16.89 27.58
C PHE A 239 -18.71 18.37 27.20
N PRO A 240 -17.85 19.27 27.75
CA PRO A 240 -17.96 20.69 27.42
C PRO A 240 -17.53 20.98 25.98
N GLY A 241 -18.51 21.25 25.09
CA GLY A 241 -18.25 21.69 23.71
C GLY A 241 -17.66 20.62 22.78
N GLU A 242 -17.72 19.35 23.15
CA GLU A 242 -17.18 18.25 22.37
C GLU A 242 -18.22 17.15 22.16
N VAL A 243 -18.14 16.49 20.99
CA VAL A 243 -18.92 15.29 20.69
C VAL A 243 -18.06 14.06 21.00
N PRO A 244 -18.40 13.26 22.03
CA PRO A 244 -17.64 12.07 22.34
C PRO A 244 -17.81 11.00 21.26
N THR A 245 -16.81 10.13 21.08
CA THR A 245 -16.72 9.19 19.94
C THR A 245 -16.62 7.73 20.36
N ASP A 246 -16.28 7.44 21.63
CA ASP A 246 -16.14 6.05 22.09
C ASP A 246 -16.56 5.90 23.56
N LEU A 247 -17.12 4.73 23.87
CA LEU A 247 -17.52 4.34 25.23
C LEU A 247 -17.23 2.85 25.40
N ARG A 248 -16.42 2.51 26.40
CA ARG A 248 -16.06 1.11 26.70
C ARG A 248 -16.05 0.86 28.18
N THR A 249 -16.32 -0.38 28.51
CA THR A 249 -16.28 -0.85 29.88
C THR A 249 -15.43 -2.11 30.00
N ASN A 250 -14.74 -2.22 31.12
CA ASN A 250 -14.30 -3.48 31.67
C ASN A 250 -15.10 -3.72 32.99
N GLN A 251 -14.78 -4.78 33.72
CA GLN A 251 -15.52 -5.14 34.92
C GLN A 251 -15.48 -4.05 36.01
N GLU A 252 -14.50 -3.15 36.03
CA GLU A 252 -14.29 -2.19 37.11
C GLU A 252 -14.41 -0.72 36.70
N LYS A 253 -14.16 -0.43 35.41
CA LYS A 253 -14.05 0.95 34.94
C LYS A 253 -14.83 1.15 33.67
N LEU A 254 -15.34 2.35 33.52
CA LEU A 254 -15.90 2.84 32.24
C LEU A 254 -15.01 3.97 31.72
N ILE A 255 -14.72 3.96 30.44
CA ILE A 255 -14.00 5.03 29.75
C ILE A 255 -14.86 5.60 28.64
N ALA A 256 -14.96 6.92 28.58
CA ALA A 256 -15.55 7.65 27.45
C ALA A 256 -14.52 8.59 26.84
N VAL A 257 -14.49 8.68 25.50
CA VAL A 257 -13.48 9.44 24.77
C VAL A 257 -14.14 10.48 23.86
N ALA A 258 -13.64 11.70 23.92
CA ALA A 258 -13.94 12.80 23.01
C ALA A 258 -12.64 13.30 22.35
N PRO A 259 -12.70 14.14 21.30
CA PRO A 259 -11.52 14.57 20.55
C PRO A 259 -10.36 15.12 21.38
N ASN A 260 -10.63 15.80 22.49
CA ASN A 260 -9.60 16.42 23.31
C ASN A 260 -9.53 15.89 24.74
N ARG A 261 -10.31 14.88 25.09
CA ARG A 261 -10.29 14.28 26.44
C ARG A 261 -10.73 12.82 26.49
N ALA A 262 -10.19 12.10 27.45
CA ALA A 262 -10.68 10.80 27.88
C ALA A 262 -11.13 10.90 29.35
N VAL A 263 -12.32 10.38 29.64
CA VAL A 263 -12.95 10.46 30.95
C VAL A 263 -13.15 9.06 31.49
N LEU A 264 -12.69 8.81 32.72
CA LEU A 264 -12.77 7.50 33.36
C LEU A 264 -13.74 7.59 34.56
N PHE A 265 -14.56 6.55 34.72
CA PHE A 265 -15.50 6.38 35.81
C PHE A 265 -15.16 5.11 36.59
N ASN A 266 -15.45 5.16 37.89
CA ASN A 266 -15.37 3.99 38.78
C ASN A 266 -16.62 3.08 38.61
N GLN A 267 -16.68 1.99 39.39
CA GLN A 267 -17.80 1.03 39.38
C GLN A 267 -19.18 1.69 39.63
N ASN A 268 -19.22 2.79 40.37
CA ASN A 268 -20.45 3.51 40.70
C ASN A 268 -20.78 4.64 39.72
N LEU A 269 -20.12 4.67 38.55
CA LEU A 269 -20.24 5.73 37.56
C LEU A 269 -19.87 7.13 38.07
N GLN A 270 -19.05 7.21 39.11
CA GLN A 270 -18.49 8.47 39.56
C GLN A 270 -17.23 8.79 38.77
N LEU A 271 -17.06 10.06 38.41
CA LEU A 271 -15.85 10.55 37.75
C LEU A 271 -14.61 10.20 38.59
N SER A 272 -13.75 9.40 38.07
CA SER A 272 -12.51 8.98 38.71
C SER A 272 -11.32 9.79 38.19
N GLN A 273 -11.28 10.08 36.89
CA GLN A 273 -10.20 10.83 36.27
C GLN A 273 -10.60 11.42 34.94
N GLU A 274 -9.99 12.55 34.57
CA GLU A 274 -10.03 13.16 33.26
C GLU A 274 -8.59 13.30 32.72
N ILE A 275 -8.36 12.93 31.48
CA ILE A 275 -7.07 13.03 30.75
C ILE A 275 -7.32 13.98 29.59
N LEU A 276 -6.70 15.15 29.63
CA LEU A 276 -6.81 16.13 28.54
C LEU A 276 -5.68 15.95 27.53
N ARG A 277 -6.00 16.08 26.25
CA ARG A 277 -5.00 16.04 25.17
C ARG A 277 -3.90 17.09 25.37
N SER A 278 -4.26 18.28 25.84
CA SER A 278 -3.31 19.38 26.15
C SER A 278 -2.31 19.05 27.27
N GLN A 279 -2.50 17.98 28.03
CA GLN A 279 -1.56 17.51 29.04
C GLN A 279 -0.47 16.60 28.47
N ILE A 280 -0.53 16.28 27.16
CA ILE A 280 0.38 15.36 26.47
C ILE A 280 1.07 16.15 25.36
N SER A 281 2.32 16.54 25.57
CA SER A 281 3.05 17.49 24.72
C SER A 281 3.25 17.01 23.28
N ASP A 282 3.44 15.71 23.07
CA ASP A 282 3.80 15.14 21.77
C ASP A 282 2.58 14.65 20.96
N VAL A 283 1.36 14.90 21.46
CA VAL A 283 0.12 14.51 20.79
C VAL A 283 -0.57 15.72 20.19
N THR A 284 -0.48 15.84 18.87
CA THR A 284 -1.09 16.94 18.10
C THR A 284 -2.47 16.61 17.57
N SER A 285 -2.77 15.33 17.36
CA SER A 285 -4.02 14.84 16.77
C SER A 285 -5.08 14.50 17.83
N ILE A 286 -6.32 14.43 17.40
CA ILE A 286 -7.47 14.12 18.26
C ILE A 286 -7.46 12.66 18.74
N PHE A 287 -8.09 12.43 19.90
CA PHE A 287 -8.38 11.10 20.44
C PHE A 287 -9.52 10.45 19.67
N THR A 288 -9.46 9.15 19.46
CA THR A 288 -10.46 8.39 18.69
C THR A 288 -11.13 7.29 19.49
N LYS A 289 -10.36 6.54 20.27
CA LYS A 289 -10.78 5.35 21.02
C LYS A 289 -10.12 5.31 22.38
N GLY A 290 -10.71 4.58 23.34
CA GLY A 290 -10.09 4.38 24.63
C GLY A 290 -10.41 3.02 25.25
N ILE A 291 -9.41 2.42 25.92
CA ILE A 291 -9.60 1.15 26.62
C ILE A 291 -8.72 1.12 27.88
N VAL A 292 -9.20 0.45 28.91
CA VAL A 292 -8.45 0.26 30.16
C VAL A 292 -8.08 -1.22 30.30
N LEU A 293 -6.81 -1.48 30.56
CA LEU A 293 -6.30 -2.81 30.89
C LEU A 293 -5.52 -2.73 32.22
N ASN A 294 -5.99 -3.41 33.24
CA ASN A 294 -5.42 -3.36 34.59
C ASN A 294 -5.36 -1.91 35.14
N THR A 295 -4.16 -1.42 35.45
CA THR A 295 -3.87 -0.06 35.90
C THR A 295 -3.38 0.87 34.80
N GLN A 296 -3.57 0.51 33.56
CA GLN A 296 -3.13 1.30 32.40
C GLN A 296 -4.34 1.71 31.54
N CYS A 297 -4.27 2.92 31.02
CA CYS A 297 -5.21 3.45 30.05
C CYS A 297 -4.51 3.58 28.70
N PHE A 298 -5.21 3.14 27.64
CA PHE A 298 -4.75 3.21 26.27
C PHE A 298 -5.72 4.07 25.47
N ILE A 299 -5.19 5.09 24.78
CA ILE A 299 -5.99 6.05 24.01
C ILE A 299 -5.49 6.05 22.58
N GLY A 300 -6.34 5.65 21.66
CA GLY A 300 -6.08 5.73 20.23
C GLY A 300 -6.22 7.16 19.72
N THR A 301 -5.39 7.53 18.74
CA THR A 301 -5.39 8.86 18.13
C THR A 301 -5.60 8.79 16.63
N GLN A 302 -5.83 9.93 16.00
CA GLN A 302 -5.98 10.00 14.56
C GLN A 302 -4.65 9.93 13.80
N GLU A 303 -3.53 10.41 14.41
CA GLU A 303 -2.23 10.49 13.70
C GLU A 303 -1.02 10.10 14.54
N ASN A 304 -1.18 9.95 15.87
CA ASN A 304 -0.06 9.66 16.78
C ASN A 304 -0.05 8.21 17.31
N GLY A 305 -0.84 7.31 16.70
CA GLY A 305 -0.91 5.91 17.14
C GLY A 305 -1.64 5.76 18.48
N LEU A 306 -1.08 4.97 19.40
CA LEU A 306 -1.67 4.60 20.68
C LEU A 306 -0.90 5.24 21.83
N ILE A 307 -1.61 6.00 22.67
CA ILE A 307 -1.06 6.57 23.91
C ILE A 307 -1.28 5.58 25.04
N LYS A 308 -0.24 5.27 25.81
CA LYS A 308 -0.27 4.45 27.01
C LYS A 308 0.04 5.30 28.21
N THR A 309 -0.78 5.25 29.24
CA THR A 309 -0.55 5.94 30.52
C THR A 309 -1.00 5.09 31.70
N SER A 310 -0.37 5.30 32.86
CA SER A 310 -0.78 4.68 34.11
C SER A 310 -2.04 5.34 34.68
N LEU A 311 -2.75 4.63 35.55
CA LEU A 311 -3.84 5.15 36.35
C LEU A 311 -3.46 5.08 37.85
N PRO A 312 -3.43 6.18 38.58
CA PRO A 312 -3.75 7.57 38.17
C PRO A 312 -2.84 8.09 37.04
N PHE A 313 -3.35 9.04 36.22
CA PHE A 313 -2.67 9.62 35.09
C PHE A 313 -1.30 10.19 35.48
N ASN A 314 -0.28 9.72 34.82
CA ASN A 314 1.07 10.26 34.90
C ASN A 314 1.31 11.20 33.69
N GLN A 315 1.90 12.36 33.93
CA GLN A 315 2.16 13.38 32.90
C GLN A 315 3.20 12.98 31.84
N ASN A 316 3.79 11.79 31.93
CA ASN A 316 4.73 11.23 30.96
C ASN A 316 4.13 9.97 30.30
N PRO A 317 3.10 10.09 29.46
CA PRO A 317 2.56 8.96 28.72
C PRO A 317 3.56 8.49 27.66
N GLU A 318 3.49 7.20 27.32
CA GLU A 318 4.24 6.57 26.25
C GLU A 318 3.41 6.58 24.96
N ILE A 319 4.00 6.97 23.85
CA ILE A 319 3.39 6.82 22.52
C ILE A 319 3.89 5.51 21.91
N ILE A 320 2.95 4.60 21.64
CA ILE A 320 3.21 3.33 20.97
C ILE A 320 2.78 3.51 19.51
N LEU A 321 3.78 3.56 18.63
CA LEU A 321 3.58 3.71 17.20
C LEU A 321 4.63 2.86 16.47
N PRO A 322 4.23 1.75 15.85
CA PRO A 322 5.14 1.00 14.99
C PRO A 322 5.68 1.87 13.85
N ASP A 323 6.92 1.61 13.47
CA ASP A 323 7.58 2.32 12.40
C ASP A 323 6.84 2.15 11.08
N GLY A 324 6.63 3.25 10.35
CA GLY A 324 5.85 3.25 9.11
C GLY A 324 5.76 4.63 8.46
N PRO A 325 5.26 4.67 7.20
CA PRO A 325 5.03 5.92 6.49
C PRO A 325 3.88 6.73 7.11
N LEU A 326 3.75 7.99 6.70
CA LEU A 326 2.66 8.86 7.18
C LEU A 326 1.28 8.31 6.88
N GLN A 327 1.10 7.68 5.71
CA GLN A 327 -0.20 7.17 5.25
C GLN A 327 -0.04 5.89 4.43
N ASN A 328 -1.12 5.11 4.28
CA ASN A 328 -1.15 3.94 3.40
C ASN A 328 -1.43 4.29 1.93
N PHE A 329 -2.02 5.44 1.66
CA PHE A 329 -2.23 5.90 0.30
C PHE A 329 -0.92 6.49 -0.26
N ILE A 330 -0.18 5.71 -1.05
CA ILE A 330 1.08 6.13 -1.65
C ILE A 330 0.86 6.40 -3.13
N PHE A 331 1.03 7.65 -3.53
CA PHE A 331 0.76 8.10 -4.90
C PHE A 331 2.04 8.16 -5.75
N GLY A 332 3.13 8.67 -5.18
CA GLY A 332 4.44 8.72 -5.83
C GLY A 332 5.51 8.01 -4.99
N LEU A 333 6.40 7.31 -5.67
CA LEU A 333 7.45 6.48 -5.11
C LEU A 333 8.76 6.74 -5.84
N HIS A 334 9.89 6.71 -5.14
CA HIS A 334 11.21 6.66 -5.72
C HIS A 334 12.16 5.83 -4.86
N VAL A 335 12.94 4.97 -5.50
CA VAL A 335 13.96 4.14 -4.85
C VAL A 335 15.32 4.52 -5.41
N THR A 336 16.19 5.04 -4.53
CA THR A 336 17.54 5.44 -4.95
C THR A 336 18.43 4.21 -5.19
N PRO A 337 19.53 4.34 -5.93
CA PRO A 337 20.51 3.25 -6.09
C PRO A 337 21.02 2.69 -4.76
N SER A 338 21.18 3.50 -3.71
CA SER A 338 21.57 3.03 -2.38
C SER A 338 20.46 2.27 -1.63
N GLY A 339 19.22 2.24 -2.17
CA GLY A 339 18.07 1.57 -1.58
C GLY A 339 17.25 2.44 -0.63
N THR A 340 17.46 3.75 -0.60
CA THR A 340 16.57 4.69 0.10
C THR A 340 15.24 4.80 -0.63
N ILE A 341 14.13 4.70 0.10
CA ILE A 341 12.78 4.81 -0.44
C ILE A 341 12.20 6.17 -0.07
N TRP A 342 11.69 6.90 -1.05
CA TRP A 342 10.95 8.14 -0.86
C TRP A 342 9.51 7.97 -1.31
N THR A 343 8.55 8.45 -0.51
CA THR A 343 7.12 8.38 -0.83
C THR A 343 6.43 9.71 -0.66
N VAL A 344 5.51 10.02 -1.58
CA VAL A 344 4.62 11.19 -1.52
C VAL A 344 3.16 10.74 -1.62
N PHE A 345 2.27 11.52 -1.03
CA PHE A 345 0.88 11.13 -0.79
C PHE A 345 -0.12 12.07 -1.48
N GLY A 346 0.37 12.90 -2.41
CA GLY A 346 -0.49 13.72 -3.23
C GLY A 346 -1.32 12.88 -4.19
N GLU A 347 -2.36 13.46 -4.74
CA GLU A 347 -3.17 12.79 -5.75
C GLU A 347 -3.78 13.79 -6.72
N TYR A 348 -4.16 13.29 -7.87
CA TYR A 348 -5.07 13.89 -8.80
C TYR A 348 -5.97 12.80 -9.38
N SER A 349 -7.19 13.18 -9.77
CA SER A 349 -8.13 12.23 -10.35
C SER A 349 -7.63 11.69 -11.70
N VAL A 350 -8.33 10.69 -12.22
CA VAL A 350 -8.09 10.16 -13.58
C VAL A 350 -8.10 11.27 -14.66
N ASP A 351 -8.78 12.39 -14.41
CA ASP A 351 -8.83 13.55 -15.31
C ASP A 351 -7.83 14.66 -14.94
N TYR A 352 -6.82 14.32 -14.09
CA TYR A 352 -5.82 15.25 -13.58
C TYR A 352 -6.42 16.43 -12.78
N ASN A 353 -7.47 16.18 -12.03
CA ASN A 353 -8.02 17.15 -11.09
C ASN A 353 -7.38 16.95 -9.70
N PRO A 354 -6.61 17.93 -9.16
CA PRO A 354 -5.97 17.80 -7.85
C PRO A 354 -6.91 18.14 -6.67
N PHE A 355 -8.16 18.57 -6.93
CA PHE A 355 -9.05 19.00 -5.88
C PHE A 355 -9.89 17.87 -5.28
N PRO A 356 -10.13 17.85 -3.95
CA PRO A 356 -9.62 18.82 -2.97
C PRO A 356 -8.10 18.70 -2.79
N LEU A 357 -7.42 19.85 -2.66
CA LEU A 357 -5.97 19.86 -2.42
C LEU A 357 -5.65 19.19 -1.08
N ASN A 358 -4.57 18.44 -1.05
CA ASN A 358 -4.13 17.76 0.17
C ASN A 358 -2.82 18.34 0.72
N GLU A 359 -2.73 18.39 2.05
CA GLU A 359 -1.62 18.87 2.85
C GLU A 359 -0.97 17.69 3.55
N ARG A 360 -0.34 16.82 2.76
CA ARG A 360 0.34 15.62 3.24
C ARG A 360 1.84 15.83 3.23
N GLY A 361 2.55 15.10 4.10
CA GLY A 361 4.00 15.17 4.21
C GLY A 361 4.73 14.35 3.15
N ILE A 362 6.00 14.06 3.42
CA ILE A 362 6.87 13.14 2.69
C ILE A 362 7.35 12.08 3.68
N SER A 363 7.47 10.82 3.26
CA SER A 363 8.11 9.78 4.07
C SER A 363 9.33 9.22 3.35
N LYS A 364 10.38 8.98 4.13
CA LYS A 364 11.65 8.39 3.69
C LYS A 364 11.92 7.13 4.50
N PHE A 365 12.31 6.05 3.85
CA PHE A 365 12.77 4.83 4.51
C PHE A 365 14.23 4.56 4.16
N GLN A 366 15.06 4.48 5.19
CA GLN A 366 16.49 4.19 5.08
C GLN A 366 16.97 3.49 6.35
N ASN A 367 17.94 2.60 6.25
CA ASN A 367 18.50 1.87 7.40
C ASN A 367 17.43 1.14 8.25
N ASN A 368 16.40 0.59 7.61
CA ASN A 368 15.25 -0.05 8.24
C ASN A 368 14.41 0.86 9.15
N GLN A 369 14.41 2.16 8.93
CA GLN A 369 13.63 3.15 9.70
C GLN A 369 12.93 4.13 8.77
N TRP A 370 11.72 4.54 9.14
CA TRP A 370 10.98 5.60 8.50
C TRP A 370 11.26 6.95 9.15
N GLU A 371 11.56 7.93 8.34
CA GLU A 371 11.61 9.34 8.68
C GLU A 371 10.48 10.05 7.97
N ASN A 372 9.74 10.87 8.70
CA ASN A 372 8.53 11.50 8.21
C ASN A 372 8.66 13.02 8.31
N ILE A 373 8.59 13.71 7.17
CA ILE A 373 8.62 15.16 7.05
C ILE A 373 7.17 15.65 6.97
N PRO A 374 6.66 16.36 7.99
CA PRO A 374 5.26 16.81 8.00
C PRO A 374 5.04 17.94 6.99
N PHE A 375 3.79 18.14 6.56
CA PHE A 375 3.43 19.22 5.62
C PHE A 375 3.87 20.62 6.09
N SER A 376 3.84 20.89 7.39
CA SER A 376 4.27 22.16 7.96
C SER A 376 5.70 22.56 7.62
N GLU A 377 6.55 21.62 7.23
CA GLU A 377 7.94 21.82 6.84
C GLU A 377 8.13 21.92 5.32
N LEU A 378 7.12 21.62 4.50
CA LEU A 378 7.22 21.52 3.04
C LEU A 378 7.07 22.85 2.30
N LEU A 379 7.31 23.99 2.95
CA LEU A 379 7.26 25.34 2.36
C LEU A 379 5.90 25.65 1.69
N GLY A 380 4.82 24.93 2.09
CA GLY A 380 3.48 25.05 1.54
C GLY A 380 3.22 24.25 0.27
N ALA A 381 4.07 23.31 -0.12
CA ALA A 381 3.90 22.46 -1.29
C ALA A 381 2.81 21.39 -1.04
N ARG A 382 1.63 21.55 -1.65
CA ARG A 382 0.47 20.67 -1.57
C ARG A 382 0.43 19.67 -2.72
N SER A 383 -0.36 18.61 -2.56
CA SER A 383 -0.65 17.63 -3.63
C SER A 383 0.63 17.16 -4.37
N LEU A 384 1.60 16.65 -3.59
CA LEU A 384 2.88 16.16 -4.14
C LEU A 384 2.65 14.88 -4.95
N GLY A 385 3.00 14.90 -6.25
CA GLY A 385 2.69 13.82 -7.18
C GLY A 385 3.87 12.91 -7.53
N ARG A 386 5.06 13.46 -7.69
CA ARG A 386 6.28 12.73 -8.05
C ARG A 386 7.43 13.16 -7.17
N ILE A 387 8.39 12.26 -6.97
CA ILE A 387 9.61 12.52 -6.23
C ILE A 387 10.77 11.77 -6.88
N ILE A 388 11.93 12.41 -7.03
CA ILE A 388 13.17 11.78 -7.53
C ILE A 388 14.38 12.36 -6.82
N SER A 389 15.46 11.60 -6.71
CA SER A 389 16.77 12.07 -6.27
C SER A 389 17.69 12.39 -7.47
N ASN A 390 18.64 13.29 -7.24
CA ASN A 390 19.71 13.53 -8.20
C ASN A 390 20.60 12.28 -8.31
N PRO A 391 20.78 11.69 -9.51
CA PRO A 391 21.58 10.47 -9.68
C PRO A 391 23.04 10.59 -9.21
N ASN A 392 23.61 11.79 -9.25
CA ASN A 392 24.98 12.08 -8.81
C ASN A 392 25.07 12.49 -7.33
N ASN A 393 23.95 12.78 -6.68
CA ASN A 393 23.87 13.17 -5.29
C ASN A 393 22.50 12.84 -4.69
N GLU A 394 22.34 11.65 -4.15
CA GLU A 394 21.07 11.16 -3.60
C GLU A 394 20.49 12.00 -2.45
N ASN A 395 21.31 12.89 -1.85
CA ASN A 395 20.85 13.83 -0.83
C ASN A 395 20.15 15.07 -1.40
N GLU A 396 20.17 15.24 -2.71
CA GLU A 396 19.44 16.28 -3.43
C GLU A 396 18.19 15.66 -4.06
N VAL A 397 17.02 16.01 -3.54
CA VAL A 397 15.74 15.40 -3.91
C VAL A 397 14.78 16.46 -4.42
N TYR A 398 13.99 16.13 -5.42
CA TYR A 398 12.98 17.01 -5.99
C TYR A 398 11.62 16.33 -5.98
N ALA A 399 10.60 17.08 -5.56
CA ALA A 399 9.20 16.61 -5.60
C ALA A 399 8.33 17.61 -6.38
N THR A 400 7.42 17.11 -7.21
CA THR A 400 6.45 17.95 -7.92
C THR A 400 5.19 18.14 -7.09
N SER A 401 4.73 19.38 -7.04
CA SER A 401 3.37 19.71 -6.61
C SER A 401 2.49 19.92 -7.82
N PHE A 402 1.33 19.26 -7.85
CA PHE A 402 0.36 19.44 -8.92
C PHE A 402 -0.49 20.72 -8.74
N ILE A 403 0.06 21.71 -8.03
CA ILE A 403 -0.53 23.04 -7.82
C ILE A 403 0.49 24.13 -7.48
N ASP A 404 1.60 23.82 -6.79
CA ASP A 404 2.50 24.81 -6.18
C ASP A 404 3.91 24.81 -6.80
N GLY A 405 4.23 23.92 -7.77
CA GLY A 405 5.50 23.91 -8.49
C GLY A 405 6.44 22.75 -8.15
N VAL A 406 7.74 23.03 -7.95
CA VAL A 406 8.77 22.00 -7.66
C VAL A 406 9.43 22.28 -6.32
N LEU A 407 9.31 21.35 -5.39
CA LEU A 407 9.97 21.38 -4.09
C LEU A 407 11.36 20.76 -4.20
N LYS A 408 12.38 21.42 -3.68
CA LYS A 408 13.73 20.91 -3.52
C LYS A 408 14.01 20.61 -2.06
N LEU A 409 14.59 19.41 -1.81
CA LEU A 409 15.12 19.02 -0.51
C LEU A 409 16.65 18.83 -0.64
N GLU A 410 17.40 19.22 0.38
CA GLU A 410 18.84 18.96 0.52
C GLU A 410 19.10 18.37 1.89
N ASN A 411 19.72 17.19 1.93
CA ASN A 411 19.93 16.44 3.18
C ASN A 411 18.63 16.34 4.00
N GLU A 412 17.54 15.94 3.32
CA GLU A 412 16.20 15.74 3.92
C GLU A 412 15.45 17.01 4.32
N VAL A 413 16.09 18.17 4.22
CA VAL A 413 15.50 19.46 4.58
C VAL A 413 14.91 20.13 3.33
N PRO A 414 13.62 20.49 3.31
CA PRO A 414 13.03 21.31 2.26
C PRO A 414 13.68 22.69 2.23
N THR A 415 14.37 23.02 1.12
CA THR A 415 15.18 24.24 1.00
C THR A 415 14.57 25.28 0.08
N PHE A 416 13.83 24.83 -0.96
CA PHE A 416 13.27 25.75 -1.94
C PHE A 416 12.02 25.22 -2.61
N LEU A 417 11.04 26.09 -2.88
CA LEU A 417 9.84 25.80 -3.67
C LEU A 417 9.85 26.68 -4.91
N TYR A 418 10.22 26.10 -6.08
CA TYR A 418 10.21 26.79 -7.37
C TYR A 418 8.80 26.90 -7.92
N ASN A 419 8.36 28.11 -8.25
CA ASN A 419 7.06 28.38 -8.85
C ASN A 419 7.11 29.64 -9.72
N ALA A 420 5.98 30.09 -10.26
CA ALA A 420 5.91 31.23 -11.15
C ALA A 420 6.31 32.57 -10.50
N SER A 421 6.34 32.66 -9.17
CA SER A 421 6.69 33.91 -8.48
C SER A 421 8.20 34.10 -8.33
N ASN A 422 8.98 33.01 -8.40
CA ASN A 422 10.41 33.01 -8.10
C ASN A 422 11.27 32.27 -9.13
N SER A 423 10.65 31.76 -10.19
CA SER A 423 11.33 31.01 -11.25
C SER A 423 10.70 31.28 -12.61
N ALA A 424 11.27 30.72 -13.67
CA ALA A 424 10.69 30.80 -15.01
C ALA A 424 9.60 29.74 -15.25
N LEU A 425 9.20 28.96 -14.26
CA LEU A 425 8.07 28.03 -14.39
C LEU A 425 6.78 28.82 -14.63
N PRO A 426 6.04 28.55 -15.74
CA PRO A 426 4.88 29.36 -16.08
C PRO A 426 3.68 29.04 -15.21
N ASN A 427 2.82 30.04 -15.01
CA ASN A 427 1.50 29.87 -14.43
C ASN A 427 0.43 30.07 -15.52
N ASN A 428 -0.77 29.57 -15.29
CA ASN A 428 -1.90 29.85 -16.19
C ASN A 428 -2.33 31.32 -16.03
N PRO A 429 -2.19 32.17 -17.06
CA PRO A 429 -2.48 33.60 -16.95
C PRO A 429 -4.00 33.88 -16.86
N SER A 430 -4.82 32.95 -17.34
CA SER A 430 -6.28 33.13 -17.41
C SER A 430 -7.01 32.62 -16.17
N ASN A 431 -6.34 31.81 -15.33
CA ASN A 431 -6.97 31.20 -14.16
C ASN A 431 -5.94 30.96 -13.03
N GLN A 432 -5.94 31.86 -12.06
CA GLN A 432 -5.04 31.77 -10.89
C GLN A 432 -5.27 30.52 -10.01
N PHE A 433 -6.47 29.92 -10.07
CA PHE A 433 -6.77 28.68 -9.34
C PHE A 433 -6.13 27.43 -9.96
N VAL A 434 -5.58 27.55 -11.17
CA VAL A 434 -4.86 26.42 -11.79
C VAL A 434 -3.51 26.20 -11.14
N GLY A 435 -2.83 27.26 -10.67
CA GLY A 435 -1.51 27.20 -10.05
C GLY A 435 -0.40 26.72 -11.01
N ASN A 436 0.73 26.33 -10.46
CA ASN A 436 1.84 25.69 -11.18
C ASN A 436 1.69 24.17 -11.15
N ARG A 437 0.93 23.59 -12.09
CA ARG A 437 0.69 22.14 -12.17
C ARG A 437 1.87 21.40 -12.77
N VAL A 438 2.85 21.10 -11.94
CA VAL A 438 4.05 20.36 -12.34
C VAL A 438 3.85 18.87 -12.05
N ASN A 439 4.23 17.99 -12.99
CA ASN A 439 4.03 16.55 -12.83
C ASN A 439 5.28 15.72 -13.17
N GLY A 440 5.75 15.72 -14.43
CA GLY A 440 6.90 14.91 -14.83
C GLY A 440 8.19 15.42 -14.22
N LEU A 441 9.07 14.50 -13.79
CA LEU A 441 10.45 14.76 -13.39
C LEU A 441 11.36 13.75 -14.05
N ALA A 442 12.52 14.20 -14.52
CA ALA A 442 13.59 13.32 -14.99
C ALA A 442 14.93 14.04 -14.96
N PHE A 443 15.99 13.35 -14.60
CA PHE A 443 17.35 13.80 -14.89
C PHE A 443 17.80 13.30 -16.25
N ASP A 444 18.42 14.18 -17.02
CA ASP A 444 18.98 13.81 -18.32
C ASP A 444 20.43 13.28 -18.20
N ASN A 445 20.99 12.81 -19.33
CA ASN A 445 22.34 12.23 -19.38
C ASN A 445 23.46 13.24 -19.00
N ASN A 446 23.12 14.53 -18.92
CA ASN A 446 24.02 15.60 -18.44
C ASN A 446 23.73 16.00 -16.99
N ASN A 447 22.93 15.20 -16.27
CA ASN A 447 22.48 15.46 -14.90
C ASN A 447 21.70 16.78 -14.75
N GLN A 448 20.92 17.15 -15.77
CA GLN A 448 20.04 18.32 -15.73
C GLN A 448 18.62 17.88 -15.43
N LEU A 449 17.97 18.59 -14.51
CA LEU A 449 16.59 18.27 -14.10
C LEU A 449 15.59 18.81 -15.12
N TRP A 450 14.73 17.95 -15.63
CA TRP A 450 13.64 18.25 -16.56
C TRP A 450 12.28 18.11 -15.87
N THR A 451 11.36 19.01 -16.22
CA THR A 451 9.97 18.94 -15.76
C THR A 451 9.02 19.49 -16.82
N ASN A 452 7.70 19.30 -16.58
CA ASN A 452 6.65 19.86 -17.42
C ASN A 452 5.58 20.56 -16.57
N THR A 453 4.92 21.57 -17.17
CA THR A 453 3.79 22.26 -16.54
C THR A 453 2.54 22.12 -17.38
N SER A 454 1.45 21.72 -16.73
CA SER A 454 0.14 21.49 -17.34
C SER A 454 -0.70 22.76 -17.43
N ILE A 455 -1.57 22.84 -18.47
CA ILE A 455 -2.55 23.91 -18.69
C ILE A 455 -1.88 25.30 -18.81
N VAL A 456 -0.75 25.35 -19.53
CA VAL A 456 -0.02 26.60 -19.85
C VAL A 456 0.33 26.61 -21.34
N GLU A 457 0.59 27.78 -21.89
CA GLU A 457 0.92 28.01 -23.31
C GLU A 457 2.15 28.90 -23.47
N PRO A 458 2.96 28.69 -24.50
CA PRO A 458 3.24 27.43 -25.23
C PRO A 458 4.36 26.64 -24.55
N ASN A 459 4.90 27.18 -23.48
CA ASN A 459 6.09 26.72 -22.77
C ASN A 459 5.72 25.64 -21.78
N VAL A 460 5.75 24.39 -22.19
CA VAL A 460 5.27 23.26 -21.38
C VAL A 460 6.39 22.36 -20.85
N LEU A 461 7.58 22.44 -21.42
CA LEU A 461 8.76 21.65 -21.05
C LEU A 461 9.86 22.58 -20.50
N HIS A 462 10.46 22.20 -19.39
CA HIS A 462 11.42 23.02 -18.67
C HIS A 462 12.64 22.23 -18.26
N VAL A 463 13.80 22.91 -18.22
CA VAL A 463 15.05 22.35 -17.69
C VAL A 463 15.63 23.30 -16.62
N PHE A 464 16.09 22.71 -15.53
CA PHE A 464 16.87 23.38 -14.51
C PHE A 464 18.36 23.12 -14.77
N ARG A 465 19.08 24.18 -15.13
CA ARG A 465 20.52 24.16 -15.36
C ARG A 465 21.15 25.50 -15.00
N ASN A 466 22.37 25.47 -14.54
CA ASN A 466 23.09 26.69 -14.08
C ASN A 466 22.26 27.51 -13.06
N ASN A 467 21.57 26.84 -12.14
CA ASN A 467 20.68 27.42 -11.13
C ASN A 467 19.52 28.26 -11.71
N GLN A 468 19.10 28.01 -12.94
CA GLN A 468 17.99 28.71 -13.59
C GLN A 468 17.09 27.74 -14.36
N TRP A 469 15.80 28.02 -14.36
CA TRP A 469 14.84 27.34 -15.20
C TRP A 469 14.81 27.97 -16.61
N GLN A 470 14.81 27.12 -17.63
CA GLN A 470 14.67 27.50 -19.05
C GLN A 470 13.50 26.75 -19.65
N ASN A 471 12.74 27.41 -20.53
CA ASN A 471 11.49 26.93 -21.07
C ASN A 471 11.62 26.61 -22.55
N PHE A 472 10.84 25.63 -23.04
CA PHE A 472 10.77 25.26 -24.44
C PHE A 472 9.34 25.31 -24.96
N ASP A 473 9.17 25.96 -26.08
CA ASP A 473 7.91 26.10 -26.81
C ASP A 473 7.63 24.82 -27.61
N ALA A 474 6.52 24.13 -27.26
CA ALA A 474 6.07 22.91 -27.92
C ALA A 474 4.96 23.14 -28.97
N SER A 475 4.70 24.36 -29.40
CA SER A 475 3.61 24.70 -30.36
C SER A 475 3.75 24.00 -31.71
N SER A 476 4.97 23.56 -32.07
CA SER A 476 5.19 22.79 -33.31
C SER A 476 4.57 21.37 -33.30
N VAL A 477 4.24 20.83 -32.12
CA VAL A 477 3.68 19.47 -31.96
C VAL A 477 2.43 19.43 -31.12
N ILE A 478 2.18 20.45 -30.27
CA ILE A 478 1.01 20.59 -29.41
C ILE A 478 0.17 21.76 -29.92
N ASN A 479 -1.08 21.49 -30.29
CA ASN A 479 -2.04 22.48 -30.75
C ASN A 479 -3.16 22.75 -29.73
N ASN A 480 -3.23 21.98 -28.67
CA ASN A 480 -4.19 22.16 -27.57
C ASN A 480 -3.45 22.07 -26.23
N PHE A 481 -3.21 23.21 -25.61
CA PHE A 481 -2.51 23.32 -24.34
C PHE A 481 -3.43 23.16 -23.11
N SER A 482 -4.75 23.10 -23.30
CA SER A 482 -5.72 22.80 -22.24
C SER A 482 -5.70 21.32 -21.88
N GLN A 483 -4.52 20.80 -21.51
CA GLN A 483 -4.29 19.41 -21.15
C GLN A 483 -3.23 19.29 -20.07
N SER A 484 -3.15 18.11 -19.47
CA SER A 484 -2.11 17.76 -18.51
C SER A 484 -0.99 16.96 -19.17
N TYR A 485 0.21 17.10 -18.63
CA TYR A 485 1.39 16.36 -19.00
C TYR A 485 1.77 15.42 -17.85
N GLY A 486 2.28 14.25 -18.22
CA GLY A 486 2.65 13.19 -17.27
C GLY A 486 4.15 12.97 -17.19
N ARG A 487 4.54 11.68 -17.16
CA ARG A 487 5.93 11.25 -17.03
C ARG A 487 6.84 11.80 -18.13
N ILE A 488 8.10 11.98 -17.77
CA ILE A 488 9.22 12.22 -18.68
C ILE A 488 10.20 11.07 -18.50
N VAL A 489 10.63 10.47 -19.62
CA VAL A 489 11.76 9.52 -19.64
C VAL A 489 12.81 10.00 -20.61
N VAL A 490 14.06 9.71 -20.32
CA VAL A 490 15.21 10.14 -21.14
C VAL A 490 15.90 8.93 -21.74
N ASP A 491 16.10 8.95 -23.06
CA ASP A 491 16.79 7.87 -23.75
C ASP A 491 18.32 8.08 -23.83
N ARG A 492 19.04 7.11 -24.37
CA ARG A 492 20.49 7.15 -24.53
C ARG A 492 20.99 8.30 -25.42
N ASN A 493 20.14 8.84 -26.30
CA ASN A 493 20.44 9.98 -27.17
C ASN A 493 20.09 11.30 -26.53
N ASN A 494 19.76 11.30 -25.25
CA ASN A 494 19.31 12.45 -24.48
C ASN A 494 17.99 13.07 -25.00
N THR A 495 17.17 12.29 -25.71
CA THR A 495 15.80 12.70 -26.07
C THR A 495 14.88 12.55 -24.87
N LYS A 496 14.09 13.58 -24.56
CA LYS A 496 13.07 13.60 -23.53
C LYS A 496 11.75 13.19 -24.15
N TRP A 497 11.21 12.05 -23.70
CA TRP A 497 9.91 11.55 -24.12
C TRP A 497 8.87 11.93 -23.07
N VAL A 498 7.82 12.62 -23.49
CA VAL A 498 6.84 13.22 -22.59
C VAL A 498 5.45 12.67 -22.87
N ALA A 499 4.84 12.12 -21.82
CA ALA A 499 3.46 11.66 -21.83
C ALA A 499 2.48 12.83 -21.80
N THR A 500 1.41 12.76 -22.59
CA THR A 500 0.35 13.77 -22.59
C THR A 500 -1.03 13.14 -22.36
N GLN A 501 -1.97 13.92 -21.88
CA GLN A 501 -3.35 13.50 -21.68
C GLN A 501 -4.13 13.35 -23.00
N ARG A 502 -3.81 14.16 -24.02
CA ARG A 502 -4.65 14.27 -25.22
C ARG A 502 -3.92 14.17 -26.54
N ALA A 503 -2.61 14.19 -26.52
CA ALA A 503 -1.79 14.22 -27.76
C ALA A 503 -0.86 12.99 -27.90
N GLY A 504 -0.98 11.97 -27.03
CA GLY A 504 -0.08 10.83 -27.07
C GLY A 504 1.29 11.14 -26.45
N VAL A 505 2.36 10.88 -27.16
CA VAL A 505 3.74 11.11 -26.72
C VAL A 505 4.48 12.00 -27.72
N TYR A 506 5.18 13.01 -27.22
CA TYR A 506 6.17 13.73 -28.01
C TYR A 506 7.57 13.51 -27.46
N GLY A 507 8.55 13.53 -28.37
CA GLY A 507 9.97 13.57 -28.04
C GLY A 507 10.53 14.97 -28.24
N PHE A 508 11.50 15.33 -27.41
CA PHE A 508 12.29 16.58 -27.53
C PHE A 508 13.78 16.30 -27.44
N ASN A 509 14.54 16.82 -28.39
CA ASN A 509 16.01 16.76 -28.38
C ASN A 509 16.59 18.08 -28.85
N GLU A 510 17.45 18.71 -28.02
CA GLU A 510 18.03 20.02 -28.33
C GLU A 510 18.91 20.02 -29.58
N ASN A 511 19.52 18.86 -29.89
CA ASN A 511 20.45 18.69 -31.02
C ASN A 511 19.77 18.22 -32.31
N SER A 512 18.43 18.06 -32.31
CA SER A 512 17.67 17.61 -33.49
C SER A 512 17.01 18.80 -34.21
N ASN A 513 16.77 18.62 -35.51
CA ASN A 513 15.97 19.55 -36.28
C ASN A 513 14.91 18.75 -37.11
N PRO A 514 13.62 18.84 -36.83
CA PRO A 514 13.01 19.64 -35.75
C PRO A 514 13.34 19.10 -34.35
N ARG A 515 13.31 19.97 -33.33
CA ARG A 515 13.60 19.60 -31.93
C ARG A 515 12.46 18.76 -31.30
N PHE A 516 11.25 18.99 -31.75
CA PHE A 516 10.05 18.27 -31.28
C PHE A 516 9.50 17.36 -32.37
N LYS A 517 9.14 16.13 -32.00
CA LYS A 517 8.42 15.19 -32.86
C LYS A 517 7.34 14.47 -32.07
N LEU A 518 6.16 14.32 -32.68
CA LEU A 518 5.04 13.58 -32.11
C LEU A 518 5.07 12.13 -32.61
N ILE A 519 4.79 11.17 -31.73
CA ILE A 519 4.60 9.78 -32.15
C ILE A 519 3.18 9.64 -32.71
N LYS A 520 3.07 9.14 -33.94
CA LYS A 520 1.82 8.88 -34.64
C LYS A 520 1.43 7.41 -34.54
N SER A 521 0.18 7.09 -34.78
CA SER A 521 -0.27 5.72 -35.00
C SER A 521 -0.06 5.30 -36.46
N GLN A 522 0.24 4.02 -36.69
CA GLN A 522 0.28 3.46 -38.04
C GLN A 522 -1.13 3.50 -38.70
N ASN A 523 -1.21 3.71 -39.99
CA ASN A 523 -2.44 3.66 -40.79
C ASN A 523 -3.53 4.70 -40.43
N ASN A 524 -3.17 5.89 -39.92
CA ASN A 524 -4.11 6.91 -39.42
C ASN A 524 -4.97 6.46 -38.21
N GLU A 525 -4.70 5.32 -37.62
CA GLU A 525 -5.32 4.92 -36.37
C GLU A 525 -4.74 5.76 -35.23
N GLN A 526 -5.60 6.37 -34.46
CA GLN A 526 -5.19 7.06 -33.22
C GLN A 526 -4.67 6.03 -32.23
N PHE A 527 -3.84 6.46 -31.25
CA PHE A 527 -3.65 5.66 -30.05
C PHE A 527 -5.03 5.16 -29.56
N PRO A 528 -5.16 3.95 -29.03
CA PRO A 528 -6.45 3.46 -28.49
C PRO A 528 -7.03 4.48 -27.52
N TYR A 529 -6.13 5.16 -26.81
CA TYR A 529 -6.41 6.38 -26.05
C TYR A 529 -5.19 7.30 -26.15
N ASN A 530 -5.39 8.58 -26.46
CA ASN A 530 -4.29 9.58 -26.49
C ASN A 530 -3.79 9.96 -25.08
N ASP A 531 -4.42 9.44 -24.03
CA ASP A 531 -4.06 9.63 -22.62
C ASP A 531 -2.99 8.60 -22.23
N ILE A 532 -1.75 9.06 -22.21
CA ILE A 532 -0.58 8.25 -21.86
C ILE A 532 -0.25 8.49 -20.38
N ARG A 533 -0.09 7.41 -19.62
CA ARG A 533 0.16 7.45 -18.18
C ARG A 533 1.51 6.93 -17.77
N ALA A 534 2.04 5.98 -18.52
CA ALA A 534 3.31 5.33 -18.25
C ALA A 534 4.24 5.40 -19.45
N LEU A 535 5.52 5.62 -19.18
CA LEU A 535 6.61 5.58 -20.17
C LEU A 535 7.80 4.84 -19.57
N ALA A 536 8.42 3.97 -20.36
CA ALA A 536 9.69 3.32 -20.00
C ALA A 536 10.56 3.13 -21.23
N ILE A 537 11.87 3.35 -21.09
CA ILE A 537 12.88 2.98 -22.11
C ILE A 537 13.48 1.65 -21.69
N ASP A 538 13.38 0.66 -22.56
CA ASP A 538 13.96 -0.64 -22.28
C ASP A 538 15.44 -0.77 -22.72
N LYS A 539 16.10 -1.85 -22.31
CA LYS A 539 17.53 -2.08 -22.60
C LYS A 539 17.83 -2.32 -24.08
N ARG A 540 16.80 -2.56 -24.88
CA ARG A 540 16.88 -2.65 -26.36
C ARG A 540 16.59 -1.30 -27.02
N ASN A 541 16.49 -0.23 -26.23
CA ASN A 541 16.23 1.12 -26.70
C ASN A 541 14.85 1.26 -27.39
N GLN A 542 13.85 0.57 -26.85
CA GLN A 542 12.46 0.68 -27.23
C GLN A 542 11.73 1.54 -26.21
N LEU A 543 10.81 2.40 -26.65
CA LEU A 543 9.92 3.16 -25.78
C LEU A 543 8.61 2.41 -25.59
N TRP A 544 8.32 2.00 -24.36
CA TRP A 544 7.08 1.39 -23.93
C TRP A 544 6.13 2.47 -23.41
N MET A 545 4.87 2.43 -23.87
CA MET A 545 3.87 3.49 -23.61
C MET A 545 2.59 2.86 -23.07
N GLY A 546 2.30 3.09 -21.80
CA GLY A 546 1.05 2.67 -21.14
C GLY A 546 -0.04 3.72 -21.32
N THR A 547 -1.19 3.29 -21.83
CA THR A 547 -2.38 4.13 -22.04
C THR A 547 -3.52 3.75 -21.12
N ARG A 548 -4.63 4.47 -21.15
CA ARG A 548 -5.86 4.08 -20.45
C ARG A 548 -6.54 2.84 -21.05
N GLY A 549 -6.11 2.34 -22.19
CA GLY A 549 -6.76 1.21 -22.86
C GLY A 549 -5.79 0.21 -23.47
N GLY A 550 -4.54 0.14 -23.00
CA GLY A 550 -3.58 -0.85 -23.46
C GLY A 550 -2.17 -0.32 -23.65
N LEU A 551 -1.32 -1.15 -24.24
CA LEU A 551 0.11 -0.93 -24.37
C LEU A 551 0.47 -0.58 -25.83
N ARG A 552 1.43 0.33 -26.01
CA ARG A 552 2.05 0.65 -27.30
C ARG A 552 3.56 0.71 -27.16
N ILE A 553 4.27 0.50 -28.26
CA ILE A 553 5.73 0.62 -28.30
C ILE A 553 6.18 1.46 -29.50
N LEU A 554 7.28 2.21 -29.33
CA LEU A 554 8.13 2.68 -30.42
C LEU A 554 9.35 1.75 -30.44
N THR A 555 9.51 1.00 -31.54
CA THR A 555 10.47 -0.11 -31.63
C THR A 555 11.94 0.32 -31.59
N SER A 556 12.24 1.59 -31.84
CA SER A 556 13.56 2.20 -31.64
C SER A 556 13.44 3.70 -31.41
N VAL A 557 13.95 4.19 -30.31
CA VAL A 557 14.00 5.63 -30.01
C VAL A 557 15.03 6.35 -30.91
N ASP A 558 16.03 5.66 -31.47
CA ASP A 558 17.04 6.23 -32.40
C ASP A 558 16.38 6.82 -33.65
N ARG A 559 15.22 6.32 -34.04
CA ARG A 559 14.41 6.84 -35.15
C ARG A 559 14.03 8.31 -34.97
N PHE A 560 14.08 8.83 -33.76
CA PHE A 560 13.88 10.26 -33.50
C PHE A 560 14.91 11.12 -34.27
N LEU A 561 16.15 10.66 -34.37
CA LEU A 561 17.22 11.41 -35.02
C LEU A 561 17.24 11.23 -36.56
N SER A 562 16.76 10.09 -37.06
CA SER A 562 16.85 9.72 -38.50
C SER A 562 15.56 9.94 -39.26
N ASP A 563 14.39 9.62 -38.65
CA ASP A 563 13.14 9.57 -39.39
C ASP A 563 12.37 10.89 -39.33
N SER A 564 11.68 11.24 -40.39
CA SER A 564 10.82 12.43 -40.44
C SER A 564 9.55 12.26 -39.59
N GLU A 565 9.06 11.03 -39.50
CA GLU A 565 7.85 10.66 -38.72
C GLU A 565 8.13 9.42 -37.87
N LEU A 566 7.46 9.37 -36.67
CA LEU A 566 7.55 8.28 -35.72
C LEU A 566 6.20 7.60 -35.59
N PHE A 567 6.20 6.26 -35.59
CA PHE A 567 4.99 5.46 -35.50
C PHE A 567 5.09 4.47 -34.36
N ASN A 568 4.03 4.41 -33.55
CA ASN A 568 3.89 3.36 -32.55
C ASN A 568 3.33 2.07 -33.15
N THR A 569 3.56 0.97 -32.46
CA THR A 569 3.00 -0.35 -32.78
C THR A 569 2.43 -1.00 -31.53
N ASN A 570 1.49 -1.92 -31.69
CA ASN A 570 1.02 -2.80 -30.62
C ASN A 570 1.90 -4.07 -30.52
N ILE A 571 1.78 -4.79 -29.41
CA ILE A 571 2.32 -6.14 -29.28
C ILE A 571 1.15 -7.12 -29.38
N VAL A 572 1.24 -8.04 -30.33
CA VAL A 572 0.24 -9.10 -30.49
C VAL A 572 0.83 -10.40 -29.95
N ILE A 573 0.08 -11.01 -29.05
CA ILE A 573 0.39 -12.32 -28.45
C ILE A 573 -0.53 -13.38 -29.06
N ASP A 574 -0.06 -14.61 -29.14
CA ASP A 574 -0.88 -15.76 -29.51
C ASP A 574 -1.54 -16.31 -28.24
N ASP A 575 -2.85 -16.20 -28.14
CA ASP A 575 -3.65 -16.85 -27.10
C ASP A 575 -4.52 -17.94 -27.70
N ASN A 576 -4.04 -19.18 -27.59
CA ASN A 576 -4.71 -20.38 -28.13
C ASN A 576 -5.03 -20.32 -29.64
N GLY A 577 -4.13 -19.78 -30.44
CA GLY A 577 -4.25 -19.65 -31.90
C GLY A 577 -5.03 -18.41 -32.33
N VAL A 578 -5.35 -17.51 -31.41
CA VAL A 578 -5.98 -16.21 -31.70
C VAL A 578 -5.02 -15.09 -31.34
N GLY A 579 -4.67 -14.24 -32.31
CA GLY A 579 -3.86 -13.06 -32.04
C GLY A 579 -4.63 -12.05 -31.20
N GLN A 580 -4.13 -11.75 -29.99
CA GLN A 580 -4.69 -10.73 -29.09
C GLN A 580 -3.66 -9.64 -28.82
N GLU A 581 -4.13 -8.41 -28.68
CA GLU A 581 -3.29 -7.30 -28.23
C GLU A 581 -2.89 -7.50 -26.76
N LEU A 582 -1.62 -7.39 -26.45
CA LEU A 582 -1.11 -7.48 -25.08
C LEU A 582 -1.71 -6.38 -24.20
N LEU A 583 -2.27 -6.76 -23.07
CA LEU A 583 -2.93 -5.87 -22.11
C LEU A 583 -4.03 -4.97 -22.72
N ASN A 584 -4.73 -5.47 -23.75
CA ASN A 584 -5.85 -4.76 -24.34
C ASN A 584 -6.91 -4.41 -23.29
N ASN A 585 -7.43 -3.18 -23.35
CA ASN A 585 -8.39 -2.62 -22.41
C ASN A 585 -7.91 -2.54 -20.95
N GLN A 586 -6.59 -2.64 -20.68
CA GLN A 586 -6.04 -2.38 -19.37
C GLN A 586 -5.65 -0.91 -19.23
N TYR A 587 -6.09 -0.27 -18.12
CA TYR A 587 -5.61 1.05 -17.76
C TYR A 587 -4.24 0.91 -17.08
N ILE A 588 -3.16 1.21 -17.82
CA ILE A 588 -1.78 1.10 -17.34
C ILE A 588 -1.39 2.40 -16.63
N THR A 589 -0.95 2.28 -15.40
CA THR A 589 -0.55 3.42 -14.54
C THR A 589 0.94 3.62 -14.52
N ASP A 590 1.73 2.52 -14.64
CA ASP A 590 3.17 2.57 -14.64
C ASP A 590 3.82 1.40 -15.38
N ILE A 591 5.07 1.57 -15.82
CA ILE A 591 5.90 0.54 -16.45
C ILE A 591 7.33 0.74 -15.97
N GLU A 592 7.92 -0.32 -15.37
CA GLU A 592 9.31 -0.36 -14.98
C GLU A 592 10.06 -1.53 -15.64
N VAL A 593 11.35 -1.31 -15.95
CA VAL A 593 12.20 -2.29 -16.65
C VAL A 593 13.21 -2.87 -15.67
N ASP A 594 13.16 -4.18 -15.46
CA ASP A 594 14.07 -4.86 -14.54
C ASP A 594 15.46 -5.15 -15.15
N GLY A 595 16.32 -5.75 -14.32
CA GLY A 595 17.67 -6.12 -14.70
C GLY A 595 17.76 -7.10 -15.89
N ALA A 596 16.76 -7.93 -16.10
CA ALA A 596 16.65 -8.88 -17.20
C ALA A 596 15.84 -8.35 -18.41
N ASN A 597 15.59 -7.04 -18.44
CA ASN A 597 14.77 -6.39 -19.45
C ASN A 597 13.30 -6.83 -19.48
N ASN A 598 12.80 -7.48 -18.43
CA ASN A 598 11.37 -7.73 -18.29
C ASN A 598 10.65 -6.43 -17.96
N LYS A 599 9.33 -6.38 -18.17
CA LYS A 599 8.52 -5.20 -17.91
C LYS A 599 7.55 -5.49 -16.78
N TRP A 600 7.71 -4.78 -15.70
CA TRP A 600 6.73 -4.70 -14.63
C TRP A 600 5.71 -3.64 -14.99
N VAL A 601 4.43 -4.04 -15.08
CA VAL A 601 3.35 -3.17 -15.57
C VAL A 601 2.30 -3.07 -14.47
N ALA A 602 2.13 -1.87 -13.92
CA ALA A 602 1.07 -1.53 -12.98
C ALA A 602 -0.22 -1.18 -13.70
N THR A 603 -1.34 -1.49 -13.08
CA THR A 603 -2.66 -1.17 -13.60
C THR A 603 -3.55 -0.51 -12.54
N ALA A 604 -4.58 0.19 -13.01
CA ALA A 604 -5.54 0.85 -12.13
C ALA A 604 -6.55 -0.11 -11.47
N GLU A 605 -6.70 -1.36 -11.96
CA GLU A 605 -7.77 -2.26 -11.49
C GLU A 605 -7.41 -3.76 -11.51
N SER A 606 -6.29 -4.12 -12.12
CA SER A 606 -5.94 -5.53 -12.41
C SER A 606 -4.64 -5.99 -11.72
N GLY A 607 -4.09 -5.18 -10.81
CA GLY A 607 -2.84 -5.45 -10.11
C GLY A 607 -1.61 -5.20 -10.97
N VAL A 608 -0.62 -6.07 -10.88
CA VAL A 608 0.69 -5.95 -11.53
C VAL A 608 0.94 -7.15 -12.42
N PHE A 609 1.47 -6.90 -13.62
CA PHE A 609 1.92 -7.92 -14.56
C PHE A 609 3.44 -7.86 -14.71
N LEU A 610 4.10 -9.00 -14.68
CA LEU A 610 5.47 -9.16 -15.12
C LEU A 610 5.47 -9.78 -16.51
N LEU A 611 5.95 -9.04 -17.49
CA LEU A 611 6.04 -9.46 -18.89
C LEU A 611 7.47 -9.83 -19.25
N SER A 612 7.64 -10.80 -20.13
CA SER A 612 8.95 -11.15 -20.70
C SER A 612 9.61 -9.96 -21.42
N SER A 613 10.90 -10.03 -21.65
CA SER A 613 11.70 -8.94 -22.24
C SER A 613 11.18 -8.45 -23.59
N ASN A 614 10.53 -9.31 -24.37
CA ASN A 614 9.91 -8.97 -25.66
C ASN A 614 8.38 -8.75 -25.57
N GLY A 615 7.78 -8.89 -24.39
CA GLY A 615 6.35 -8.74 -24.16
C GLY A 615 5.47 -9.88 -24.68
N GLN A 616 6.06 -10.99 -25.14
CA GLN A 616 5.27 -12.10 -25.72
C GLN A 616 4.67 -13.04 -24.68
N GLN A 617 5.09 -12.94 -23.42
CA GLN A 617 4.63 -13.80 -22.34
C GLN A 617 4.38 -12.99 -21.09
N THR A 618 3.28 -13.29 -20.39
CA THR A 618 3.07 -12.90 -19.00
C THR A 618 3.74 -13.93 -18.09
N LEU A 619 4.83 -13.54 -17.45
CA LEU A 619 5.61 -14.40 -16.57
C LEU A 619 4.92 -14.58 -15.21
N GLN A 620 4.41 -13.48 -14.64
CA GLN A 620 3.69 -13.46 -13.37
C GLN A 620 2.59 -12.39 -13.39
N ARG A 621 1.58 -12.58 -12.56
CA ARG A 621 0.57 -11.58 -12.26
C ARG A 621 0.28 -11.58 -10.76
N PHE A 622 0.35 -10.41 -10.13
CA PHE A 622 0.02 -10.22 -8.73
C PHE A 622 -1.26 -9.40 -8.58
N THR A 623 -2.14 -9.92 -7.74
CA THR A 623 -3.39 -9.27 -7.34
C THR A 623 -3.58 -9.41 -5.82
N LYS A 624 -4.46 -8.63 -5.24
CA LYS A 624 -4.84 -8.74 -3.82
C LYS A 624 -5.42 -10.12 -3.42
N THR A 625 -5.78 -10.94 -4.40
CA THR A 625 -6.38 -12.27 -4.14
C THR A 625 -5.38 -13.42 -4.23
N ASN A 626 -4.25 -13.23 -4.93
CA ASN A 626 -3.25 -14.27 -5.13
C ASN A 626 -1.87 -13.93 -4.55
N SER A 627 -1.74 -12.77 -3.94
CA SER A 627 -0.46 -12.29 -3.38
C SER A 627 -0.71 -11.35 -2.19
N PRO A 628 0.32 -10.98 -1.41
CA PRO A 628 0.25 -9.95 -0.38
C PRO A 628 0.00 -8.52 -0.88
N LEU A 629 -0.12 -8.30 -2.19
CA LEU A 629 -0.42 -6.97 -2.76
C LEU A 629 -1.68 -6.40 -2.10
N PRO A 630 -1.63 -5.19 -1.48
CA PRO A 630 -2.76 -4.70 -0.69
C PRO A 630 -3.89 -4.15 -1.54
N SER A 631 -3.67 -3.91 -2.83
CA SER A 631 -4.70 -3.41 -3.75
C SER A 631 -4.37 -3.76 -5.20
N ASP A 632 -5.42 -3.96 -5.99
CA ASP A 632 -5.28 -4.07 -7.45
C ASP A 632 -5.12 -2.69 -8.13
N VAL A 633 -5.29 -1.59 -7.36
CA VAL A 633 -4.99 -0.22 -7.78
C VAL A 633 -3.54 0.08 -7.44
N VAL A 634 -2.66 0.04 -8.43
CA VAL A 634 -1.22 0.31 -8.28
C VAL A 634 -0.88 1.59 -9.04
N TYR A 635 -0.31 2.57 -8.34
CA TYR A 635 0.01 3.88 -8.92
C TYR A 635 1.40 3.93 -9.54
N GLU A 636 2.38 3.32 -8.86
CA GLU A 636 3.78 3.39 -9.24
C GLU A 636 4.52 2.11 -8.86
N ILE A 637 5.49 1.74 -9.68
CA ILE A 637 6.45 0.66 -9.45
C ILE A 637 7.83 1.29 -9.44
N GLU A 638 8.69 0.84 -8.53
CA GLU A 638 10.10 1.17 -8.53
C GLU A 638 10.93 -0.08 -8.28
N ILE A 639 12.11 -0.15 -8.85
CA ILE A 639 12.98 -1.31 -8.75
C ILE A 639 14.33 -0.89 -8.20
N ASN A 640 14.73 -1.48 -7.09
CA ASN A 640 16.14 -1.44 -6.71
C ASN A 640 16.92 -2.33 -7.66
N GLN A 641 17.57 -1.74 -8.63
CA GLN A 641 18.29 -2.46 -9.68
C GLN A 641 19.48 -3.27 -9.16
N GLN A 642 20.00 -2.97 -7.98
CA GLN A 642 21.11 -3.71 -7.37
C GLN A 642 20.63 -4.99 -6.70
N THR A 643 19.51 -4.94 -6.00
CA THR A 643 18.97 -6.09 -5.25
C THR A 643 17.95 -6.90 -6.04
N GLY A 644 17.34 -6.30 -7.07
CA GLY A 644 16.21 -6.85 -7.79
C GLY A 644 14.88 -6.73 -7.02
N GLU A 645 14.85 -6.02 -5.90
CA GLU A 645 13.63 -5.78 -5.12
C GLU A 645 12.72 -4.80 -5.86
N VAL A 646 11.45 -5.19 -6.03
CA VAL A 646 10.43 -4.43 -6.73
C VAL A 646 9.41 -3.91 -5.73
N PHE A 647 9.14 -2.62 -5.75
CA PHE A 647 8.24 -1.93 -4.84
C PHE A 647 6.94 -1.55 -5.57
N PHE A 648 5.81 -1.74 -4.91
CA PHE A 648 4.48 -1.45 -5.43
C PHE A 648 3.76 -0.45 -4.55
N ALA A 649 3.61 0.79 -5.05
CA ALA A 649 2.84 1.84 -4.40
C ALA A 649 1.35 1.71 -4.73
N THR A 650 0.53 1.54 -3.70
CA THR A 650 -0.92 1.35 -3.86
C THR A 650 -1.72 2.37 -3.04
N ASN A 651 -3.03 2.41 -3.23
CA ASN A 651 -3.93 3.20 -2.38
C ASN A 651 -4.16 2.57 -0.98
N LYS A 652 -3.54 1.41 -0.68
CA LYS A 652 -3.75 0.64 0.56
C LYS A 652 -2.46 0.25 1.27
N GLY A 653 -1.31 0.76 0.85
CA GLY A 653 0.00 0.50 1.41
C GLY A 653 1.09 0.32 0.37
N LEU A 654 2.32 0.28 0.83
CA LEU A 654 3.49 -0.08 0.06
C LEU A 654 3.89 -1.51 0.42
N VAL A 655 4.15 -2.32 -0.60
CA VAL A 655 4.78 -3.63 -0.42
C VAL A 655 5.94 -3.78 -1.37
N SER A 656 6.91 -4.60 -1.03
CA SER A 656 7.96 -5.01 -1.94
C SER A 656 7.97 -6.53 -2.15
N PHE A 657 8.44 -6.90 -3.32
CA PHE A 657 8.67 -8.28 -3.74
C PHE A 657 10.15 -8.44 -4.12
N LEU A 658 10.82 -9.37 -3.48
CA LEU A 658 12.20 -9.68 -3.82
C LEU A 658 12.22 -10.47 -5.13
N GLY A 659 12.43 -9.74 -6.23
CA GLY A 659 12.62 -10.29 -7.56
C GLY A 659 14.02 -10.91 -7.70
N THR A 660 14.31 -11.40 -8.91
CA THR A 660 15.55 -12.11 -9.21
C THR A 660 16.41 -11.41 -10.24
N ALA A 661 15.85 -10.41 -10.93
CA ALA A 661 16.49 -9.72 -12.03
C ALA A 661 17.24 -8.47 -11.57
N THR A 662 18.53 -8.62 -11.30
CA THR A 662 19.44 -7.52 -10.93
C THR A 662 20.05 -6.84 -12.16
N ALA A 663 20.55 -5.61 -11.97
CA ALA A 663 21.35 -4.94 -13.01
C ALA A 663 22.64 -5.70 -13.31
N PRO A 664 23.16 -5.63 -14.56
CA PRO A 664 24.44 -6.22 -14.90
C PRO A 664 25.57 -5.48 -14.17
N LEU A 665 26.62 -6.23 -13.80
CA LEU A 665 27.86 -5.71 -13.27
C LEU A 665 28.86 -5.39 -14.40
N ASP A 666 29.92 -4.66 -14.08
CA ASP A 666 30.97 -4.30 -15.03
C ASP A 666 31.89 -5.49 -15.34
N ASP A 667 32.03 -6.44 -14.40
CA ASP A 667 32.90 -7.61 -14.53
C ASP A 667 32.22 -8.89 -13.97
N LEU A 668 32.86 -10.07 -14.22
CA LEU A 668 32.41 -11.36 -13.73
C LEU A 668 33.05 -11.78 -12.39
N GLN A 669 33.69 -10.87 -11.65
CA GLN A 669 34.43 -11.23 -10.43
C GLN A 669 33.50 -11.75 -9.32
N ASN A 670 32.32 -11.17 -9.17
CA ASN A 670 31.37 -11.41 -8.09
C ASN A 670 30.22 -12.36 -8.45
N VAL A 671 30.43 -13.24 -9.45
CA VAL A 671 29.40 -14.23 -9.81
C VAL A 671 29.12 -15.18 -8.66
N GLU A 672 27.84 -15.36 -8.33
CA GLU A 672 27.35 -16.31 -7.33
C GLU A 672 26.34 -17.27 -7.95
N VAL A 673 26.23 -18.48 -7.36
CA VAL A 673 25.29 -19.52 -7.79
C VAL A 673 24.60 -20.09 -6.58
N TYR A 674 23.28 -19.95 -6.50
CA TYR A 674 22.52 -20.42 -5.33
C TYR A 674 21.11 -20.91 -5.70
N PRO A 675 20.51 -21.86 -4.93
CA PRO A 675 21.16 -22.59 -3.86
C PRO A 675 22.25 -23.54 -4.37
N ASN A 676 23.33 -23.66 -3.61
CA ASN A 676 24.42 -24.63 -3.90
C ASN A 676 24.87 -25.28 -2.58
N PRO A 677 24.53 -26.55 -2.32
CA PRO A 677 23.89 -27.52 -3.23
C PRO A 677 22.36 -27.31 -3.39
N VAL A 678 21.84 -27.73 -4.53
CA VAL A 678 20.41 -27.99 -4.71
C VAL A 678 20.06 -29.28 -3.97
N ARG A 679 19.12 -29.22 -3.02
CA ARG A 679 18.73 -30.36 -2.18
C ARG A 679 17.46 -31.06 -2.68
N PRO A 680 17.17 -32.31 -2.25
CA PRO A 680 15.91 -32.98 -2.58
C PRO A 680 14.69 -32.14 -2.17
N GLY A 681 13.67 -32.11 -3.03
CA GLY A 681 12.45 -31.33 -2.80
C GLY A 681 12.54 -29.85 -3.22
N PHE A 682 13.66 -29.41 -3.78
CA PHE A 682 13.77 -28.07 -4.37
C PHE A 682 13.04 -28.02 -5.73
N GLU A 683 11.98 -27.23 -5.77
CA GLU A 683 11.10 -27.06 -6.96
C GLU A 683 11.32 -25.71 -7.68
N ASP A 684 12.09 -24.80 -7.09
CA ASP A 684 12.37 -23.48 -7.61
C ASP A 684 13.56 -23.50 -8.61
N THR A 685 14.02 -22.32 -9.02
CA THR A 685 15.13 -22.11 -9.96
C THR A 685 16.47 -21.90 -9.27
N VAL A 686 17.54 -22.36 -9.88
CA VAL A 686 18.93 -21.97 -9.49
C VAL A 686 19.20 -20.60 -10.08
N LYS A 687 19.65 -19.67 -9.24
CA LYS A 687 19.99 -18.30 -9.61
C LYS A 687 21.50 -18.20 -9.84
N ILE A 688 21.87 -17.55 -10.93
CA ILE A 688 23.26 -17.20 -11.25
C ILE A 688 23.30 -15.68 -11.37
N THR A 689 23.93 -15.03 -10.36
CA THR A 689 23.96 -13.57 -10.22
C THR A 689 25.36 -13.01 -10.39
N GLY A 690 25.48 -11.68 -10.47
CA GLY A 690 26.76 -11.01 -10.67
C GLY A 690 27.29 -11.11 -12.10
N LEU A 691 26.36 -11.16 -13.05
CA LEU A 691 26.67 -11.29 -14.48
C LEU A 691 26.90 -9.91 -15.12
N THR A 692 27.73 -9.87 -16.16
CA THR A 692 27.85 -8.69 -17.03
C THR A 692 26.72 -8.66 -18.06
N ASN A 693 26.47 -7.49 -18.65
CA ASN A 693 25.48 -7.37 -19.70
C ASN A 693 25.81 -8.31 -20.87
N ARG A 694 24.80 -9.04 -21.33
CA ARG A 694 24.91 -10.04 -22.41
C ARG A 694 25.97 -11.11 -22.20
N ALA A 695 26.27 -11.45 -20.93
CA ALA A 695 27.12 -12.59 -20.61
C ALA A 695 26.56 -13.87 -21.24
N ASN A 696 27.46 -14.71 -21.75
CA ASN A 696 27.14 -16.02 -22.33
C ASN A 696 27.26 -17.08 -21.24
N ILE A 697 26.24 -17.86 -21.02
CA ILE A 697 26.18 -18.89 -19.98
C ILE A 697 25.96 -20.26 -20.61
N LYS A 698 26.85 -21.21 -20.29
CA LYS A 698 26.73 -22.62 -20.67
C LYS A 698 26.84 -23.49 -19.43
N ILE A 699 25.87 -24.36 -19.22
CA ILE A 699 25.87 -25.32 -18.12
C ILE A 699 26.06 -26.72 -18.71
N THR A 700 27.05 -27.43 -18.19
CA THR A 700 27.34 -28.82 -18.61
C THR A 700 27.35 -29.75 -17.41
N ASP A 701 27.17 -31.03 -17.65
CA ASP A 701 27.56 -32.06 -16.67
C ASP A 701 29.10 -32.17 -16.54
N ILE A 702 29.57 -33.02 -15.65
CA ILE A 702 31.04 -33.20 -15.42
C ILE A 702 31.74 -33.82 -16.63
N ALA A 703 31.01 -34.49 -17.53
CA ALA A 703 31.55 -35.06 -18.77
C ALA A 703 31.63 -34.04 -19.92
N GLY A 704 31.11 -32.83 -19.70
CA GLY A 704 31.09 -31.75 -20.69
C GLY A 704 29.85 -31.74 -21.56
N SER A 705 28.84 -32.59 -21.31
CA SER A 705 27.59 -32.59 -22.09
C SER A 705 26.76 -31.35 -21.70
N LEU A 706 26.42 -30.54 -22.69
CA LEU A 706 25.64 -29.31 -22.51
C LEU A 706 24.22 -29.65 -22.07
N VAL A 707 23.74 -29.01 -21.01
CA VAL A 707 22.37 -29.18 -20.47
C VAL A 707 21.55 -27.89 -20.54
N PHE A 708 22.22 -26.72 -20.55
CA PHE A 708 21.56 -25.42 -20.65
C PHE A 708 22.51 -24.38 -21.27
N GLU A 709 21.96 -23.51 -22.10
CA GLU A 709 22.69 -22.39 -22.69
C GLU A 709 21.76 -21.18 -22.81
N THR A 710 22.25 -20.00 -22.41
CA THR A 710 21.52 -18.74 -22.55
C THR A 710 22.47 -17.55 -22.60
N ILE A 711 21.92 -16.39 -22.98
CA ILE A 711 22.58 -15.08 -22.88
C ILE A 711 21.84 -14.27 -21.82
N ALA A 712 22.56 -13.75 -20.82
CA ALA A 712 21.99 -12.87 -19.81
C ALA A 712 21.58 -11.52 -20.42
N GLU A 713 20.36 -11.10 -20.18
CA GLU A 713 19.91 -9.74 -20.53
C GLU A 713 20.12 -8.75 -19.35
N GLY A 714 20.64 -9.24 -18.21
CA GLY A 714 20.91 -8.48 -16.98
C GLY A 714 21.96 -9.14 -16.11
N GLY A 715 22.00 -8.76 -14.83
CA GLY A 715 22.96 -9.27 -13.85
C GLY A 715 22.62 -10.66 -13.29
N THR A 716 21.45 -11.22 -13.63
CA THR A 716 20.99 -12.52 -13.10
C THR A 716 20.29 -13.33 -14.18
N ILE A 717 20.49 -14.64 -14.15
CA ILE A 717 19.65 -15.61 -14.86
C ILE A 717 19.14 -16.68 -13.89
N GLU A 718 18.08 -17.34 -14.30
CA GLU A 718 17.48 -18.47 -13.62
C GLU A 718 17.55 -19.74 -14.46
N TRP A 719 17.87 -20.86 -13.81
CA TRP A 719 17.87 -22.17 -14.41
C TRP A 719 16.98 -23.12 -13.59
N ASP A 720 15.97 -23.65 -14.20
CA ASP A 720 15.01 -24.57 -13.61
C ASP A 720 15.55 -25.98 -13.33
N THR A 721 16.86 -26.17 -13.49
CA THR A 721 17.56 -27.46 -13.37
C THR A 721 17.05 -28.54 -14.34
N THR A 722 16.56 -28.13 -15.50
CA THR A 722 16.19 -29.05 -16.58
C THR A 722 17.22 -29.05 -17.70
N ALA A 723 17.32 -30.14 -18.42
CA ALA A 723 18.06 -30.21 -19.68
C ALA A 723 17.16 -29.66 -20.79
N PHE A 724 17.48 -28.44 -21.27
CA PHE A 724 16.77 -27.74 -22.34
C PHE A 724 15.24 -27.69 -22.11
N GLY A 725 14.79 -27.54 -20.87
CA GLY A 725 13.36 -27.47 -20.52
C GLY A 725 12.57 -28.79 -20.62
N GLN A 726 13.25 -29.92 -20.85
CA GLN A 726 12.56 -31.19 -21.12
C GLN A 726 12.42 -32.09 -19.89
N TYR A 727 13.51 -32.27 -19.13
CA TYR A 727 13.51 -33.13 -17.95
C TYR A 727 14.52 -32.63 -16.90
N LYS A 728 14.24 -32.86 -15.63
CA LYS A 728 15.13 -32.50 -14.52
C LYS A 728 16.44 -33.28 -14.64
N VAL A 729 17.56 -32.59 -14.50
CA VAL A 729 18.89 -33.20 -14.57
C VAL A 729 19.16 -34.08 -13.35
N ALA A 730 19.98 -35.11 -13.46
CA ALA A 730 20.31 -36.06 -12.41
C ALA A 730 21.16 -35.42 -11.28
N SER A 731 21.28 -36.12 -10.14
CA SER A 731 22.23 -35.76 -9.10
C SER A 731 23.66 -35.78 -9.64
N GLY A 732 24.42 -34.73 -9.35
CA GLY A 732 25.79 -34.59 -9.87
C GLY A 732 26.36 -33.20 -9.66
N VAL A 733 27.56 -32.98 -10.15
CA VAL A 733 28.21 -31.68 -10.21
C VAL A 733 28.09 -31.14 -11.63
N TYR A 734 27.59 -29.92 -11.75
CA TYR A 734 27.42 -29.21 -13.01
C TYR A 734 28.41 -28.07 -13.08
N MET A 735 29.01 -27.90 -14.27
CA MET A 735 29.95 -26.82 -14.54
C MET A 735 29.24 -25.69 -15.26
N ILE A 736 29.35 -24.49 -14.73
CA ILE A 736 28.74 -23.27 -15.26
C ILE A 736 29.85 -22.42 -15.87
N PHE A 737 29.91 -22.36 -17.17
CA PHE A 737 30.85 -21.55 -17.93
C PHE A 737 30.19 -20.22 -18.27
N LEU A 738 30.90 -19.14 -17.98
CA LEU A 738 30.46 -17.76 -18.13
C LEU A 738 31.48 -17.01 -18.96
N SER A 739 31.05 -16.22 -19.93
CA SER A 739 31.93 -15.29 -20.63
C SER A 739 31.23 -13.95 -20.84
N SER A 740 31.98 -12.85 -20.77
CA SER A 740 31.49 -11.53 -21.17
C SER A 740 31.12 -11.50 -22.66
N GLN A 741 30.33 -10.52 -23.08
CA GLN A 741 29.87 -10.38 -24.46
C GLN A 741 31.04 -10.32 -25.50
N ASP A 742 32.12 -9.66 -25.11
CA ASP A 742 33.35 -9.53 -25.89
C ASP A 742 34.29 -10.73 -25.81
N GLY A 743 33.98 -11.68 -24.88
CA GLY A 743 34.79 -12.88 -24.64
C GLY A 743 36.12 -12.62 -23.91
N LEU A 744 36.36 -11.38 -23.45
CA LEU A 744 37.63 -11.03 -22.76
C LEU A 744 37.69 -11.57 -21.35
N GLU A 745 36.52 -11.64 -20.68
CA GLU A 745 36.39 -12.21 -19.33
C GLU A 745 35.70 -13.56 -19.38
N THR A 746 36.21 -14.51 -18.61
CA THR A 746 35.62 -15.83 -18.45
C THR A 746 35.64 -16.25 -16.98
N LYS A 747 34.59 -16.93 -16.53
CA LYS A 747 34.47 -17.48 -15.19
C LYS A 747 33.89 -18.88 -15.24
N VAL A 748 34.30 -19.75 -14.32
CA VAL A 748 33.69 -21.06 -14.16
C VAL A 748 33.23 -21.22 -12.72
N LYS A 749 31.98 -21.62 -12.54
CA LYS A 749 31.38 -21.96 -11.23
C LYS A 749 30.94 -23.41 -11.23
N LYS A 750 30.77 -23.97 -10.04
CA LYS A 750 30.32 -25.36 -9.85
C LYS A 750 29.00 -25.31 -9.09
N LEU A 751 28.08 -26.14 -9.51
CA LEU A 751 26.80 -26.36 -8.85
C LEU A 751 26.66 -27.84 -8.50
N MET A 752 26.34 -28.15 -7.28
CA MET A 752 26.03 -29.50 -6.85
C MET A 752 24.50 -29.68 -6.79
N ILE A 753 24.02 -30.71 -7.46
CA ILE A 753 22.59 -31.10 -7.40
C ILE A 753 22.48 -32.45 -6.72
N VAL A 754 21.60 -32.54 -5.72
CA VAL A 754 21.23 -33.76 -4.99
C VAL A 754 19.74 -33.93 -5.13
N ARG A 755 19.31 -35.09 -5.67
CA ARG A 755 17.91 -35.43 -5.88
C ARG A 755 17.48 -36.59 -5.02
#